data_e2df49931643ac83cc25eb0088345dc9
#
_entry.id   e2df49931643ac83cc25eb0088345dc9
#
_cell.length_a   1.000
_cell.length_b   1.000
_cell.length_c   1.000
_cell.angle_alpha   90.00
_cell.angle_beta   90.00
_cell.angle_gamma   90.00
#
_symmetry.space_group_name_H-M   'P 1'
#
loop_
_entity.id
_entity.type
_entity.pdbx_description
1 polymer ?
#
loop_
_entity_poly.entity_id
_entity_poly.type
_entity_poly.pdbx_seq_one_letter_code
_entity_poly.pdbx_strand_id
1 'polypeptide(L)'
;MGVTPNQIESDLRGTFRGRLQFDAVTRGLYSTDGSPFQITPLGVAVPEDEDDVATLVAYCAEKLISVIPRGAGTGVAGESLGPGLVVDLSQSFRRIVAIGADSVIVQPGVVHAELNEALAKVGRRFAPDPASSTTCTLGGMVATNASGANTFRHGYTQDHVLALRTVWDNGEKSSVGRTHSPVSEGTRVAEIVHTSMNLLTTQREAIQGSQPRTPFNRCGYRLHDVLSDGGLDLPKLLTGSEGTLAIITEATLKTIPLPGGNCHVLLGFGNLDAAVRAGLDLRDLDAMSCDLLDQRLLSLTRGGRGWSSLVPPGVGAALVAAWEADTQRQALERAEAAIAKLRENHRLAVLVEPTCEPEGVKRIVSVRASAVAGMYAMSPGSRPVSAIEDVGVPAEALPEYLTQVQDIMRGLEISGSLLVHVLTGQVHARPLLDMNRSKDREKLWPLAEAVHALALSLGGTVSTQHGTGLARTPWVEKQYGPAAAVFRELKRIFDPRGILNPGKIVGPDPSRPAWPLRSETRRPESSAVRTQEPDAKGRDSGIRDALAADTPFPTPLLVWSAADEPIAMAGTCNGCGDCRPRAKGERTCPVFQATGIEAATPRAKANLVNLLNGPTSAEISQDNAAEVAALCVNCKMCRDTCHAKIDVPKLMLEIKAARQAEHGLDWTDWVFARLEAVALTGSNFAPIVNALLARPSVRWVLEKVFGLSRHRRLPAFTSRSFLKRARGAGLTRKRGVRNSEFGSRNPSFRVPSSEIPPSPVALFVDIYPNFNDPLIAMAAVAILKHHGIEVYVPPRQEGCGMAPLTQGDIETARETAQQNIRIYADLVREGYTIVALEPTAALMLTQEYRNLVDDADSKAVAEGTIEITAYLAGLHEKGRLRTDFTRSLDATLGHHVPCHMKALHGPIAGPALLSLIPGLRVQEIDLSCSGMAGVYGMRAANYENSLAAGKPMINELNRPGVLFGSTECSACRLQMQEGTGKRTLHPVQYLAYAYGLMPEIGARLQQPLRDLVSE
;
A
#
# COMPACT_ATOMS: atom_id res chain seq x y z
N MET A 1 -27.38 -2.54 -32.69
CA MET A 1 -26.12 -3.24 -32.36
C MET A 1 -25.27 -2.27 -31.57
N GLY A 2 -24.77 -2.65 -30.40
CA GLY A 2 -23.89 -1.75 -29.60
C GLY A 2 -22.56 -1.51 -30.31
N VAL A 3 -21.96 -0.36 -30.04
CA VAL A 3 -20.63 0.01 -30.60
C VAL A 3 -19.57 -0.96 -30.06
N THR A 4 -18.75 -1.50 -30.94
CA THR A 4 -17.67 -2.44 -30.55
C THR A 4 -16.41 -1.71 -30.12
N PRO A 5 -15.53 -2.31 -29.31
CA PRO A 5 -14.22 -1.75 -28.95
C PRO A 5 -13.40 -1.28 -30.16
N ASN A 6 -13.30 -2.10 -31.20
CA ASN A 6 -12.57 -1.76 -32.43
C ASN A 6 -13.16 -0.53 -33.15
N GLN A 7 -14.49 -0.36 -33.08
CA GLN A 7 -15.15 0.80 -33.62
C GLN A 7 -14.77 2.07 -32.83
N ILE A 8 -14.76 2.00 -31.50
CA ILE A 8 -14.37 3.13 -30.64
C ILE A 8 -12.93 3.56 -30.92
N GLU A 9 -11.99 2.59 -31.02
CA GLU A 9 -10.59 2.89 -31.35
C GLU A 9 -10.46 3.51 -32.74
N SER A 10 -11.21 3.01 -33.72
CA SER A 10 -11.18 3.54 -35.09
C SER A 10 -11.75 4.96 -35.16
N ASP A 11 -12.89 5.20 -34.52
CA ASP A 11 -13.58 6.49 -34.58
C ASP A 11 -12.81 7.60 -33.83
N LEU A 12 -12.14 7.26 -32.75
CA LEU A 12 -11.35 8.20 -31.91
C LEU A 12 -9.89 8.34 -32.36
N ARG A 13 -9.46 7.58 -33.37
CA ARG A 13 -8.09 7.63 -33.86
C ARG A 13 -7.74 9.01 -34.42
N GLY A 14 -6.73 9.65 -33.84
CA GLY A 14 -6.22 10.96 -34.26
C GLY A 14 -6.96 12.16 -33.63
N THR A 15 -8.08 11.93 -32.93
CA THR A 15 -8.80 12.97 -32.19
C THR A 15 -8.63 12.85 -30.69
N PHE A 16 -8.49 11.63 -30.18
CA PHE A 16 -8.17 11.33 -28.80
C PHE A 16 -6.70 10.95 -28.69
N ARG A 17 -5.91 11.68 -27.90
CA ARG A 17 -4.46 11.52 -27.75
C ARG A 17 -4.07 10.55 -26.64
N GLY A 18 -4.96 10.38 -25.67
CA GLY A 18 -4.79 9.49 -24.57
C GLY A 18 -4.77 8.01 -24.96
N ARG A 19 -4.85 7.12 -24.00
CA ARG A 19 -4.85 5.68 -24.21
C ARG A 19 -6.23 5.10 -24.05
N LEU A 20 -6.61 4.21 -24.98
CA LEU A 20 -7.82 3.38 -24.91
C LEU A 20 -7.39 1.92 -24.70
N GLN A 21 -8.03 1.22 -23.77
CA GLN A 21 -7.68 -0.15 -23.38
C GLN A 21 -8.95 -0.98 -23.23
N PHE A 22 -9.08 -2.03 -24.02
CA PHE A 22 -10.28 -2.89 -24.06
C PHE A 22 -9.97 -4.35 -23.76
N ASP A 23 -8.71 -4.69 -23.48
CA ASP A 23 -8.32 -6.05 -23.15
C ASP A 23 -8.98 -6.55 -21.85
N ALA A 24 -9.16 -7.86 -21.74
CA ALA A 24 -9.88 -8.49 -20.63
C ALA A 24 -9.20 -8.23 -19.28
N VAL A 25 -7.86 -8.20 -19.25
CA VAL A 25 -7.11 -7.94 -18.01
C VAL A 25 -7.38 -6.52 -17.52
N THR A 26 -7.19 -5.50 -18.36
CA THR A 26 -7.44 -4.11 -17.98
C THR A 26 -8.87 -3.91 -17.51
N ARG A 27 -9.87 -4.39 -18.27
CA ARG A 27 -11.28 -4.34 -17.89
C ARG A 27 -11.53 -4.99 -16.53
N GLY A 28 -10.93 -6.14 -16.29
CA GLY A 28 -11.01 -6.86 -15.02
C GLY A 28 -10.37 -6.09 -13.87
N LEU A 29 -9.18 -5.49 -14.07
CA LEU A 29 -8.51 -4.69 -13.02
C LEU A 29 -9.30 -3.45 -12.61
N TYR A 30 -10.09 -2.86 -13.52
CA TYR A 30 -10.95 -1.72 -13.25
C TYR A 30 -12.38 -2.10 -12.86
N SER A 31 -12.71 -3.39 -12.79
CA SER A 31 -14.04 -3.87 -12.41
C SER A 31 -14.35 -3.72 -10.91
N THR A 32 -13.38 -3.39 -10.09
CA THR A 32 -13.49 -3.28 -8.62
C THR A 32 -12.95 -1.96 -8.09
N ASP A 33 -13.42 -1.55 -6.91
CA ASP A 33 -12.91 -0.42 -6.11
C ASP A 33 -12.82 -0.82 -4.62
N GLY A 34 -12.91 0.12 -3.67
CA GLY A 34 -12.91 -0.18 -2.24
C GLY A 34 -14.22 -0.80 -1.70
N SER A 35 -15.26 -0.89 -2.53
CA SER A 35 -16.56 -1.45 -2.17
C SER A 35 -16.60 -2.99 -2.33
N PRO A 36 -17.63 -3.67 -1.82
CA PRO A 36 -17.84 -5.10 -2.07
C PRO A 36 -18.41 -5.41 -3.46
N PHE A 37 -18.56 -4.41 -4.34
CA PHE A 37 -19.18 -4.56 -5.64
C PHE A 37 -18.19 -4.83 -6.76
N GLN A 38 -18.70 -5.40 -7.87
CA GLN A 38 -17.92 -5.63 -9.08
C GLN A 38 -18.78 -5.41 -10.32
N ILE A 39 -18.31 -4.56 -11.24
CA ILE A 39 -18.93 -4.35 -12.56
C ILE A 39 -17.80 -4.26 -13.58
N THR A 40 -17.77 -5.20 -14.54
CA THR A 40 -16.78 -5.16 -15.63
C THR A 40 -17.13 -4.05 -16.61
N PRO A 41 -16.24 -3.07 -16.83
CA PRO A 41 -16.49 -1.98 -17.77
C PRO A 41 -16.35 -2.45 -19.23
N LEU A 42 -16.87 -1.64 -20.15
CA LEU A 42 -16.65 -1.81 -21.59
C LEU A 42 -15.17 -1.67 -21.94
N GLY A 43 -14.50 -0.70 -21.35
CA GLY A 43 -13.07 -0.41 -21.54
C GLY A 43 -12.61 0.69 -20.59
N VAL A 44 -11.36 1.09 -20.74
CA VAL A 44 -10.71 2.15 -19.95
C VAL A 44 -10.09 3.17 -20.87
N ALA A 45 -10.40 4.44 -20.65
CA ALA A 45 -9.78 5.59 -21.31
C ALA A 45 -8.91 6.33 -20.29
N VAL A 46 -7.69 6.66 -20.68
CA VAL A 46 -6.77 7.49 -19.90
C VAL A 46 -6.47 8.74 -20.72
N PRO A 47 -7.26 9.82 -20.56
CA PRO A 47 -7.10 11.06 -21.32
C PRO A 47 -5.81 11.79 -20.91
N GLU A 48 -5.17 12.50 -21.83
CA GLU A 48 -4.00 13.34 -21.54
C GLU A 48 -4.37 14.68 -20.92
N ASP A 49 -5.45 15.27 -21.39
CA ASP A 49 -5.92 16.59 -20.93
C ASP A 49 -7.45 16.77 -21.06
N GLU A 50 -7.92 17.98 -20.82
CA GLU A 50 -9.34 18.35 -20.84
C GLU A 50 -9.96 18.23 -22.25
N ASP A 51 -9.18 18.45 -23.32
CA ASP A 51 -9.69 18.33 -24.69
C ASP A 51 -9.98 16.87 -25.04
N ASP A 52 -9.14 15.95 -24.54
CA ASP A 52 -9.41 14.51 -24.66
C ASP A 52 -10.67 14.11 -23.91
N VAL A 53 -10.88 14.62 -22.69
CA VAL A 53 -12.11 14.37 -21.93
C VAL A 53 -13.33 14.88 -22.68
N ALA A 54 -13.28 16.10 -23.21
CA ALA A 54 -14.37 16.70 -23.98
C ALA A 54 -14.71 15.90 -25.24
N THR A 55 -13.68 15.52 -26.01
CA THR A 55 -13.81 14.68 -27.22
C THR A 55 -14.46 13.34 -26.90
N LEU A 56 -13.99 12.69 -25.82
CA LEU A 56 -14.50 11.40 -25.39
C LEU A 56 -15.97 11.47 -24.96
N VAL A 57 -16.34 12.49 -24.16
CA VAL A 57 -17.72 12.67 -23.68
C VAL A 57 -18.65 12.97 -24.85
N ALA A 58 -18.27 13.85 -25.78
CA ALA A 58 -19.06 14.15 -26.97
C ALA A 58 -19.32 12.88 -27.83
N TYR A 59 -18.29 12.07 -28.04
CA TYR A 59 -18.40 10.79 -28.74
C TYR A 59 -19.31 9.81 -27.98
N CYS A 60 -19.14 9.67 -26.68
CA CYS A 60 -19.98 8.80 -25.85
C CYS A 60 -21.44 9.25 -25.84
N ALA A 61 -21.69 10.56 -25.87
CA ALA A 61 -23.02 11.15 -25.97
C ALA A 61 -23.71 10.83 -27.32
N GLU A 62 -22.97 10.88 -28.40
CA GLU A 62 -23.46 10.49 -29.73
C GLU A 62 -23.83 9.01 -29.81
N LYS A 63 -22.94 8.16 -29.25
CA LYS A 63 -23.06 6.69 -29.32
C LYS A 63 -23.85 6.08 -28.17
N LEU A 64 -24.36 6.89 -27.22
CA LEU A 64 -25.05 6.45 -26.00
C LEU A 64 -24.24 5.46 -25.16
N ILE A 65 -22.94 5.70 -25.05
CA ILE A 65 -22.01 4.94 -24.20
C ILE A 65 -21.93 5.63 -22.83
N SER A 66 -22.14 4.90 -21.75
CA SER A 66 -21.98 5.48 -20.42
C SER A 66 -20.51 5.74 -20.08
N VAL A 67 -20.26 6.87 -19.41
CA VAL A 67 -18.95 7.35 -19.00
C VAL A 67 -18.83 7.27 -17.49
N ILE A 68 -17.80 6.60 -16.98
CA ILE A 68 -17.58 6.36 -15.55
C ILE A 68 -16.29 7.07 -15.14
N PRO A 69 -16.33 8.30 -14.60
CA PRO A 69 -15.13 8.98 -14.14
C PRO A 69 -14.53 8.26 -12.93
N ARG A 70 -13.19 8.14 -12.91
CA ARG A 70 -12.49 7.43 -11.86
C ARG A 70 -11.21 8.17 -11.44
N GLY A 71 -11.05 8.32 -10.12
CA GLY A 71 -9.81 8.72 -9.50
C GLY A 71 -9.01 7.50 -9.01
N ALA A 72 -8.65 7.48 -7.73
CA ALA A 72 -7.89 6.37 -7.15
C ALA A 72 -8.70 5.08 -6.95
N GLY A 73 -10.03 5.10 -7.06
CA GLY A 73 -10.89 3.95 -6.78
C GLY A 73 -10.77 3.45 -5.34
N THR A 74 -10.69 4.38 -4.39
CA THR A 74 -10.65 4.10 -2.94
C THR A 74 -12.01 4.21 -2.28
N GLY A 75 -13.03 4.67 -3.02
CA GLY A 75 -14.41 4.77 -2.55
C GLY A 75 -14.98 3.41 -2.16
N VAL A 76 -15.79 3.39 -1.10
CA VAL A 76 -16.33 2.16 -0.51
C VAL A 76 -17.82 1.93 -0.81
N ALA A 77 -18.45 2.83 -1.55
CA ALA A 77 -19.84 2.74 -1.92
C ALA A 77 -20.08 2.33 -3.39
N GLY A 78 -19.03 2.12 -4.20
CA GLY A 78 -19.13 1.69 -5.60
C GLY A 78 -19.40 2.83 -6.57
N GLU A 79 -19.01 4.03 -6.25
CA GLU A 79 -19.23 5.26 -7.04
C GLU A 79 -18.50 5.21 -8.39
N SER A 80 -17.32 4.55 -8.42
CA SER A 80 -16.42 4.49 -9.56
C SER A 80 -16.57 3.22 -10.42
N LEU A 81 -17.68 2.50 -10.29
CA LEU A 81 -17.98 1.26 -11.01
C LEU A 81 -19.13 1.43 -11.98
N GLY A 82 -19.03 0.86 -13.17
CA GLY A 82 -20.10 0.87 -14.15
C GLY A 82 -19.77 0.09 -15.42
N PRO A 83 -20.78 -0.25 -16.23
CA PRO A 83 -20.59 -1.08 -17.42
C PRO A 83 -20.03 -0.31 -18.63
N GLY A 84 -19.95 1.03 -18.54
CA GLY A 84 -19.50 1.90 -19.62
C GLY A 84 -17.99 2.02 -19.75
N LEU A 85 -17.54 3.12 -20.35
CA LEU A 85 -16.13 3.44 -20.49
C LEU A 85 -15.62 4.14 -19.22
N VAL A 86 -14.70 3.53 -18.51
CA VAL A 86 -14.05 4.15 -17.34
C VAL A 86 -13.07 5.21 -17.81
N VAL A 87 -13.16 6.42 -17.26
CA VAL A 87 -12.25 7.54 -17.56
C VAL A 87 -11.33 7.74 -16.35
N ASP A 88 -10.11 7.24 -16.44
CA ASP A 88 -9.10 7.33 -15.36
C ASP A 88 -8.37 8.67 -15.41
N LEU A 89 -8.73 9.59 -14.53
CA LEU A 89 -8.10 10.90 -14.37
C LEU A 89 -6.88 10.87 -13.42
N SER A 90 -6.61 9.74 -12.75
CA SER A 90 -5.56 9.66 -11.73
C SER A 90 -4.13 9.60 -12.30
N GLN A 91 -3.98 9.30 -13.60
CA GLN A 91 -2.68 9.13 -14.23
C GLN A 91 -2.12 10.42 -14.81
N SER A 92 -2.94 11.20 -15.55
CA SER A 92 -2.50 12.37 -16.32
C SER A 92 -2.81 13.70 -15.63
N PHE A 93 -3.94 13.85 -14.94
CA PHE A 93 -4.40 15.10 -14.33
C PHE A 93 -3.78 15.34 -12.95
N ARG A 94 -2.47 15.52 -12.88
CA ARG A 94 -1.73 15.51 -11.60
C ARG A 94 -0.99 16.81 -11.26
N ARG A 95 -1.33 17.91 -11.88
CA ARG A 95 -0.65 19.18 -11.62
C ARG A 95 -1.32 19.97 -10.48
N ILE A 96 -0.52 20.43 -9.55
CA ILE A 96 -0.84 21.59 -8.71
C ILE A 96 -0.52 22.80 -9.57
N VAL A 97 -1.58 23.45 -10.10
CA VAL A 97 -1.47 24.46 -11.15
C VAL A 97 -0.95 25.77 -10.57
N ALA A 98 -1.52 26.21 -9.43
CA ALA A 98 -1.11 27.43 -8.74
C ALA A 98 -1.44 27.34 -7.25
N ILE A 99 -0.58 27.89 -6.40
CA ILE A 99 -0.80 28.07 -4.96
C ILE A 99 -0.91 29.57 -4.71
N GLY A 100 -2.10 30.02 -4.29
CA GLY A 100 -2.38 31.41 -3.92
C GLY A 100 -2.26 31.64 -2.40
N ALA A 101 -2.64 32.82 -1.94
CA ALA A 101 -2.57 33.21 -0.52
C ALA A 101 -3.52 32.39 0.37
N ASP A 102 -4.73 32.09 -0.11
CA ASP A 102 -5.78 31.40 0.62
C ASP A 102 -6.48 30.30 -0.20
N SER A 103 -5.99 30.02 -1.38
CA SER A 103 -6.56 29.06 -2.32
C SER A 103 -5.47 28.32 -3.10
N VAL A 104 -5.85 27.21 -3.71
CA VAL A 104 -4.99 26.42 -4.59
C VAL A 104 -5.81 25.93 -5.80
N ILE A 105 -5.19 25.91 -6.97
CA ILE A 105 -5.76 25.36 -8.20
C ILE A 105 -5.10 24.01 -8.45
N VAL A 106 -5.92 22.95 -8.56
CA VAL A 106 -5.45 21.58 -8.70
C VAL A 106 -6.21 20.79 -9.75
N GLN A 107 -5.52 19.89 -10.42
CA GLN A 107 -6.15 18.89 -11.28
C GLN A 107 -6.67 17.70 -10.47
N PRO A 108 -7.72 16.98 -10.95
CA PRO A 108 -8.44 15.97 -10.18
C PRO A 108 -7.60 14.74 -9.78
N GLY A 109 -6.52 14.42 -10.47
CA GLY A 109 -5.64 13.28 -10.15
C GLY A 109 -4.56 13.57 -9.09
N VAL A 110 -4.47 14.80 -8.57
CA VAL A 110 -3.57 15.14 -7.46
C VAL A 110 -4.01 14.39 -6.21
N VAL A 111 -3.07 13.74 -5.51
CA VAL A 111 -3.35 13.02 -4.25
C VAL A 111 -3.38 14.02 -3.08
N HIS A 112 -4.33 13.85 -2.17
CA HIS A 112 -4.54 14.75 -1.03
C HIS A 112 -3.27 14.99 -0.21
N ALA A 113 -2.53 13.94 0.15
CA ALA A 113 -1.28 14.05 0.91
C ALA A 113 -0.18 14.80 0.12
N GLU A 114 -0.09 14.61 -1.21
CA GLU A 114 0.83 15.38 -2.09
C GLU A 114 0.50 16.88 -2.08
N LEU A 115 -0.80 17.21 -2.11
CA LEU A 115 -1.25 18.60 -2.00
C LEU A 115 -0.85 19.20 -0.65
N ASN A 116 -1.16 18.53 0.46
CA ASN A 116 -0.85 19.05 1.78
C ASN A 116 0.65 19.15 2.06
N GLU A 117 1.48 18.24 1.49
CA GLU A 117 2.95 18.40 1.53
C GLU A 117 3.42 19.68 0.80
N ALA A 118 2.79 19.99 -0.34
CA ALA A 118 3.11 21.21 -1.08
C ALA A 118 2.66 22.48 -0.33
N LEU A 119 1.44 22.47 0.22
CA LEU A 119 0.85 23.58 0.97
C LEU A 119 1.58 23.85 2.29
N ALA A 120 2.07 22.80 2.97
CA ALA A 120 2.81 22.94 4.23
C ALA A 120 4.07 23.81 4.08
N LYS A 121 4.71 23.84 2.89
CA LYS A 121 5.88 24.67 2.60
C LYS A 121 5.58 26.17 2.64
N VAL A 122 4.30 26.53 2.49
CA VAL A 122 3.80 27.91 2.56
C VAL A 122 2.93 28.14 3.82
N GLY A 123 3.02 27.23 4.81
CA GLY A 123 2.30 27.34 6.09
C GLY A 123 0.78 27.11 6.01
N ARG A 124 0.32 26.35 5.00
CA ARG A 124 -1.10 26.15 4.75
C ARG A 124 -1.44 24.66 4.60
N ARG A 125 -2.75 24.35 4.65
CA ARG A 125 -3.31 23.01 4.39
C ARG A 125 -4.69 23.07 3.74
N PHE A 126 -5.08 22.00 3.07
CA PHE A 126 -6.46 21.68 2.70
C PHE A 126 -7.05 20.86 3.84
N ALA A 127 -8.11 21.37 4.45
CA ALA A 127 -8.56 20.93 5.78
C ALA A 127 -9.29 19.58 5.85
N PRO A 128 -10.14 19.16 4.89
CA PRO A 128 -10.77 17.84 4.90
C PRO A 128 -9.72 16.73 4.96
N ASP A 129 -9.89 15.74 5.87
CA ASP A 129 -8.87 14.76 6.22
C ASP A 129 -9.34 13.29 6.08
N PRO A 130 -9.65 12.82 4.86
CA PRO A 130 -10.11 11.45 4.67
C PRO A 130 -9.05 10.43 5.11
N ALA A 131 -9.50 9.28 5.64
CA ALA A 131 -8.61 8.20 6.07
C ALA A 131 -7.70 7.69 4.92
N SER A 132 -8.14 7.83 3.68
CA SER A 132 -7.39 7.48 2.47
C SER A 132 -6.47 8.60 1.95
N SER A 133 -6.12 9.59 2.77
CA SER A 133 -5.35 10.80 2.41
C SER A 133 -4.10 10.52 1.56
N THR A 134 -3.38 9.43 1.84
CA THR A 134 -2.15 9.05 1.10
C THR A 134 -2.43 8.51 -0.31
N THR A 135 -3.68 8.25 -0.66
CA THR A 135 -4.07 7.57 -1.91
C THR A 135 -5.22 8.22 -2.66
N CYS A 136 -6.20 8.82 -1.96
CA CYS A 136 -7.35 9.46 -2.61
C CYS A 136 -6.94 10.68 -3.43
N THR A 137 -7.66 10.90 -4.54
CA THR A 137 -7.43 12.04 -5.43
C THR A 137 -8.40 13.18 -5.13
N LEU A 138 -7.99 14.43 -5.41
CA LEU A 138 -8.82 15.62 -5.16
C LEU A 138 -10.13 15.57 -5.98
N GLY A 139 -10.09 15.07 -7.22
CA GLY A 139 -11.31 14.87 -8.02
C GLY A 139 -12.25 13.87 -7.39
N GLY A 140 -11.72 12.77 -6.82
CA GLY A 140 -12.53 11.82 -6.04
C GLY A 140 -13.14 12.46 -4.80
N MET A 141 -12.36 13.27 -4.07
CA MET A 141 -12.84 14.00 -2.89
C MET A 141 -13.96 14.99 -3.24
N VAL A 142 -13.83 15.72 -4.34
CA VAL A 142 -14.88 16.63 -4.82
C VAL A 142 -16.10 15.83 -5.27
N ALA A 143 -15.91 14.74 -6.04
CA ALA A 143 -17.01 13.93 -6.57
C ALA A 143 -17.85 13.27 -5.46
N THR A 144 -17.23 12.81 -4.37
CA THR A 144 -17.94 12.18 -3.24
C THR A 144 -18.22 13.13 -2.08
N ASN A 145 -17.74 14.38 -2.17
CA ASN A 145 -17.78 15.36 -1.09
C ASN A 145 -17.13 14.80 0.19
N ALA A 146 -15.94 14.22 0.04
CA ALA A 146 -15.24 13.51 1.08
C ALA A 146 -14.90 14.38 2.30
N SER A 147 -14.79 13.73 3.45
CA SER A 147 -14.39 14.34 4.71
C SER A 147 -13.65 13.30 5.57
N GLY A 148 -13.46 13.55 6.85
CA GLY A 148 -12.75 12.66 7.77
C GLY A 148 -13.11 12.89 9.23
N ALA A 149 -12.26 12.48 10.15
CA ALA A 149 -12.48 12.60 11.58
C ALA A 149 -12.67 14.06 12.03
N ASN A 150 -12.06 15.01 11.31
CA ASN A 150 -12.09 16.45 11.63
C ASN A 150 -13.31 17.19 11.03
N THR A 151 -14.28 16.46 10.46
CA THR A 151 -15.48 17.04 9.81
C THR A 151 -16.26 17.99 10.73
N PHE A 152 -16.33 17.67 12.03
CA PHE A 152 -17.03 18.51 13.00
C PHE A 152 -16.46 19.94 13.06
N ARG A 153 -15.13 20.08 12.97
CA ARG A 153 -14.44 21.38 13.03
C ARG A 153 -14.28 22.05 11.67
N HIS A 154 -13.95 21.27 10.63
CA HIS A 154 -13.49 21.79 9.34
C HIS A 154 -14.50 21.61 8.19
N GLY A 155 -15.63 20.96 8.45
CA GLY A 155 -16.63 20.72 7.42
C GLY A 155 -16.19 19.68 6.38
N TYR A 156 -16.80 19.77 5.23
CA TYR A 156 -16.65 18.86 4.10
C TYR A 156 -15.86 19.50 2.95
N THR A 157 -15.47 18.71 1.96
CA THR A 157 -14.81 19.21 0.75
C THR A 157 -15.58 20.37 0.10
N GLN A 158 -16.92 20.30 0.00
CA GLN A 158 -17.77 21.35 -0.60
C GLN A 158 -17.62 22.75 0.06
N ASP A 159 -17.32 22.78 1.36
CA ASP A 159 -17.16 24.03 2.11
C ASP A 159 -15.87 24.76 1.70
N HIS A 160 -14.99 24.02 1.01
CA HIS A 160 -13.69 24.49 0.52
C HIS A 160 -13.59 24.60 -1.01
N VAL A 161 -14.59 24.17 -1.79
CA VAL A 161 -14.58 24.31 -3.25
C VAL A 161 -15.06 25.73 -3.62
N LEU A 162 -14.20 26.48 -4.32
CA LEU A 162 -14.46 27.86 -4.76
C LEU A 162 -14.92 27.92 -6.22
N ALA A 163 -14.30 27.12 -7.10
CA ALA A 163 -14.63 27.02 -8.51
C ALA A 163 -14.24 25.66 -9.06
N LEU A 164 -14.87 25.28 -10.16
CA LEU A 164 -14.61 24.02 -10.88
C LEU A 164 -14.48 24.29 -12.39
N ARG A 165 -13.59 23.58 -13.07
CA ARG A 165 -13.65 23.38 -14.51
C ARG A 165 -14.32 22.04 -14.78
N THR A 166 -15.24 22.04 -15.73
CA THR A 166 -16.14 20.92 -15.99
C THR A 166 -16.27 20.64 -17.47
N VAL A 167 -16.47 19.35 -17.80
CA VAL A 167 -16.95 18.89 -19.10
C VAL A 167 -18.38 18.38 -18.91
N TRP A 168 -19.34 18.95 -19.67
CA TRP A 168 -20.75 18.61 -19.61
C TRP A 168 -21.09 17.38 -20.47
N ASP A 169 -22.32 16.92 -20.35
CA ASP A 169 -22.85 15.73 -21.04
C ASP A 169 -22.67 15.75 -22.59
N ASN A 170 -22.54 16.92 -23.19
CA ASN A 170 -22.34 17.12 -24.64
C ASN A 170 -20.88 17.36 -25.06
N GLY A 171 -19.94 17.32 -24.12
CA GLY A 171 -18.51 17.61 -24.34
C GLY A 171 -18.15 19.11 -24.24
N GLU A 172 -19.10 20.01 -23.99
CA GLU A 172 -18.80 21.43 -23.79
C GLU A 172 -18.06 21.66 -22.49
N LYS A 173 -17.04 22.53 -22.51
CA LYS A 173 -16.21 22.88 -21.35
C LYS A 173 -16.61 24.20 -20.77
N SER A 174 -16.65 24.30 -19.44
CA SER A 174 -16.84 25.60 -18.78
C SER A 174 -16.15 25.68 -17.43
N SER A 175 -15.96 26.91 -16.96
CA SER A 175 -15.51 27.21 -15.59
C SER A 175 -16.69 27.77 -14.82
N VAL A 176 -17.00 27.19 -13.67
CA VAL A 176 -18.10 27.59 -12.81
C VAL A 176 -17.59 27.96 -11.41
N GLY A 177 -18.06 29.10 -10.92
CA GLY A 177 -17.73 29.63 -9.61
C GLY A 177 -18.95 29.77 -8.70
N ARG A 178 -18.72 30.18 -7.45
CA ARG A 178 -19.79 30.44 -6.47
C ARG A 178 -20.61 31.71 -6.74
N THR A 179 -20.09 32.57 -7.58
CA THR A 179 -20.73 33.85 -7.88
C THR A 179 -21.35 33.87 -9.27
N HIS A 180 -22.42 34.64 -9.39
CA HIS A 180 -23.27 34.90 -10.53
C HIS A 180 -22.52 35.59 -11.67
N SER A 181 -21.48 35.00 -12.22
CA SER A 181 -20.97 35.48 -13.51
C SER A 181 -22.09 35.31 -14.56
N PRO A 182 -22.39 36.32 -15.33
CA PRO A 182 -23.33 36.17 -16.44
C PRO A 182 -22.84 35.07 -17.36
N VAL A 183 -23.56 33.96 -17.40
CA VAL A 183 -23.27 32.86 -18.31
C VAL A 183 -23.65 33.30 -19.70
N SER A 184 -22.76 33.15 -20.67
CA SER A 184 -23.09 33.51 -22.07
C SER A 184 -24.35 32.79 -22.53
N GLU A 185 -25.34 33.51 -23.02
CA GLU A 185 -26.54 32.93 -23.59
C GLU A 185 -26.20 31.92 -24.71
N GLY A 186 -27.00 30.86 -24.82
CA GLY A 186 -26.79 29.81 -25.82
C GLY A 186 -25.75 28.74 -25.48
N THR A 187 -25.14 28.78 -24.29
CA THR A 187 -24.24 27.73 -23.81
C THR A 187 -24.98 26.65 -23.00
N ARG A 188 -24.44 25.42 -22.98
CA ARG A 188 -25.00 24.30 -22.20
C ARG A 188 -25.15 24.64 -20.72
N VAL A 189 -24.15 25.32 -20.16
CA VAL A 189 -24.15 25.74 -18.76
C VAL A 189 -25.25 26.79 -18.48
N ALA A 190 -25.60 27.70 -19.42
CA ALA A 190 -26.68 28.65 -19.26
C ALA A 190 -28.02 27.96 -19.18
N GLU A 191 -28.26 26.98 -20.05
CA GLU A 191 -29.49 26.14 -20.05
C GLU A 191 -29.62 25.39 -18.70
N ILE A 192 -28.53 24.72 -18.26
CA ILE A 192 -28.47 24.00 -16.97
C ILE A 192 -28.82 24.94 -15.80
N VAL A 193 -28.19 26.11 -15.72
CA VAL A 193 -28.41 27.09 -14.63
C VAL A 193 -29.85 27.54 -14.61
N HIS A 194 -30.36 28.01 -15.74
CA HIS A 194 -31.73 28.55 -15.83
C HIS A 194 -32.79 27.49 -15.43
N THR A 195 -32.66 26.27 -15.99
CA THR A 195 -33.65 25.21 -15.75
C THR A 195 -33.56 24.69 -14.31
N SER A 196 -32.32 24.55 -13.77
CA SER A 196 -32.11 24.09 -12.37
C SER A 196 -32.63 25.12 -11.37
N MET A 197 -32.40 26.43 -11.59
CA MET A 197 -32.93 27.48 -10.72
C MET A 197 -34.48 27.44 -10.65
N ASN A 198 -35.14 27.29 -11.79
CA ASN A 198 -36.60 27.16 -11.83
C ASN A 198 -37.05 25.91 -11.05
N LEU A 199 -36.49 24.75 -11.30
CA LEU A 199 -36.79 23.50 -10.59
C LEU A 199 -36.65 23.66 -9.08
N LEU A 200 -35.45 24.11 -8.63
CA LEU A 200 -35.13 24.21 -7.19
C LEU A 200 -35.98 25.25 -6.47
N THR A 201 -36.33 26.34 -7.15
CA THR A 201 -37.23 27.38 -6.60
C THR A 201 -38.64 26.85 -6.44
N THR A 202 -39.16 26.15 -7.46
CA THR A 202 -40.51 25.57 -7.43
C THR A 202 -40.65 24.46 -6.40
N GLN A 203 -39.58 23.67 -6.16
CA GLN A 203 -39.59 22.52 -5.25
C GLN A 203 -39.01 22.83 -3.86
N ARG A 204 -38.84 24.10 -3.53
CA ARG A 204 -38.15 24.54 -2.31
C ARG A 204 -38.71 23.93 -1.01
N GLU A 205 -40.04 23.91 -0.87
CA GLU A 205 -40.68 23.37 0.33
C GLU A 205 -40.47 21.86 0.45
N ALA A 206 -40.61 21.10 -0.64
CA ALA A 206 -40.38 19.66 -0.66
C ALA A 206 -38.92 19.34 -0.32
N ILE A 207 -37.97 20.13 -0.85
CA ILE A 207 -36.55 19.97 -0.57
C ILE A 207 -36.23 20.23 0.90
N GLN A 208 -36.73 21.29 1.49
CA GLN A 208 -36.51 21.65 2.87
C GLN A 208 -37.17 20.67 3.84
N GLY A 209 -38.42 20.25 3.57
CA GLY A 209 -39.16 19.33 4.41
C GLY A 209 -38.61 17.90 4.45
N SER A 210 -37.78 17.53 3.49
CA SER A 210 -37.19 16.18 3.36
C SER A 210 -35.81 16.04 3.97
N GLN A 211 -35.23 17.10 4.54
CA GLN A 211 -33.88 17.03 5.11
C GLN A 211 -33.84 16.18 6.39
N PRO A 212 -32.83 15.33 6.57
CA PRO A 212 -32.61 14.67 7.85
C PRO A 212 -32.33 15.70 8.97
N ARG A 213 -32.59 15.32 10.23
CA ARG A 213 -32.34 16.20 11.39
C ARG A 213 -30.85 16.40 11.68
N THR A 214 -29.99 15.52 11.17
CA THR A 214 -28.53 15.71 11.27
C THR A 214 -28.02 16.60 10.13
N PRO A 215 -27.12 17.59 10.41
CA PRO A 215 -26.49 18.40 9.38
C PRO A 215 -25.42 17.63 8.60
N PHE A 216 -24.99 16.48 9.11
CA PHE A 216 -23.96 15.63 8.50
C PHE A 216 -24.62 14.60 7.56
N ASN A 217 -24.94 15.03 6.33
CA ASN A 217 -25.62 14.22 5.35
C ASN A 217 -24.94 14.27 3.98
N ARG A 218 -24.68 13.08 3.40
CA ARG A 218 -24.05 12.89 2.09
C ARG A 218 -24.84 12.00 1.15
N CYS A 219 -26.03 11.61 1.54
CA CYS A 219 -26.92 10.86 0.68
C CYS A 219 -27.57 11.78 -0.37
N GLY A 220 -27.47 11.43 -1.64
CA GLY A 220 -28.10 12.16 -2.73
C GLY A 220 -27.42 13.47 -3.13
N TYR A 221 -28.09 14.26 -3.98
CA TYR A 221 -27.63 15.60 -4.34
C TYR A 221 -27.92 16.60 -3.22
N ARG A 222 -27.02 17.57 -3.06
CA ARG A 222 -27.24 18.66 -2.14
C ARG A 222 -28.12 19.74 -2.81
N LEU A 223 -29.35 19.91 -2.36
CA LEU A 223 -30.31 20.80 -2.95
C LEU A 223 -30.76 21.97 -2.05
N HIS A 224 -30.66 21.82 -0.72
CA HIS A 224 -31.33 22.68 0.25
C HIS A 224 -30.67 24.05 0.46
N ASP A 225 -29.39 24.22 0.07
CA ASP A 225 -28.61 25.44 0.32
C ASP A 225 -27.72 25.85 -0.86
N VAL A 226 -28.09 25.45 -2.06
CA VAL A 226 -27.38 25.79 -3.31
C VAL A 226 -27.98 27.01 -4.03
N LEU A 227 -29.19 27.45 -3.62
CA LEU A 227 -29.82 28.69 -4.08
C LEU A 227 -29.62 29.78 -3.04
N SER A 228 -29.19 30.97 -3.49
CA SER A 228 -29.14 32.20 -2.72
C SER A 228 -29.77 33.34 -3.51
N ASP A 229 -29.95 34.54 -2.91
CA ASP A 229 -30.52 35.73 -3.57
C ASP A 229 -29.75 36.14 -4.82
N GLY A 230 -28.59 35.65 -4.97
CA GLY A 230 -27.72 35.87 -6.08
C GLY A 230 -27.67 34.76 -7.13
N GLY A 231 -28.38 33.64 -7.05
CA GLY A 231 -28.39 32.55 -8.03
C GLY A 231 -27.95 31.15 -7.52
N LEU A 232 -27.50 30.32 -8.42
CA LEU A 232 -27.11 28.91 -8.16
C LEU A 232 -25.63 28.74 -7.89
N ASP A 233 -25.29 28.20 -6.72
CA ASP A 233 -23.91 27.77 -6.40
C ASP A 233 -23.64 26.41 -7.07
N LEU A 234 -23.21 26.44 -8.35
CA LEU A 234 -22.88 25.23 -9.11
C LEU A 234 -21.75 24.41 -8.51
N PRO A 235 -20.62 24.97 -8.05
CA PRO A 235 -19.58 24.19 -7.38
C PRO A 235 -20.11 23.39 -6.20
N LYS A 236 -21.00 23.97 -5.40
CA LYS A 236 -21.62 23.29 -4.27
C LYS A 236 -22.58 22.18 -4.68
N LEU A 237 -23.36 22.37 -5.75
CA LEU A 237 -24.26 21.37 -6.32
C LEU A 237 -23.50 20.20 -6.95
N LEU A 238 -22.40 20.50 -7.65
CA LEU A 238 -21.59 19.50 -8.33
C LEU A 238 -20.72 18.69 -7.36
N THR A 239 -20.34 19.28 -6.20
CA THR A 239 -19.58 18.59 -5.17
C THR A 239 -20.45 17.54 -4.48
N GLY A 240 -20.09 16.27 -4.55
CA GLY A 240 -20.88 15.12 -4.07
C GLY A 240 -21.83 14.54 -5.13
N SER A 241 -21.74 14.98 -6.38
CA SER A 241 -22.56 14.41 -7.47
C SER A 241 -22.04 13.11 -8.04
N GLU A 242 -20.90 12.61 -7.59
CA GLU A 242 -20.32 11.31 -7.96
C GLU A 242 -20.09 11.15 -9.48
N GLY A 243 -19.83 12.27 -10.19
CA GLY A 243 -19.64 12.27 -11.63
C GLY A 243 -20.93 12.00 -12.43
N THR A 244 -22.11 12.11 -11.80
CA THR A 244 -23.40 11.89 -12.46
C THR A 244 -23.92 13.15 -13.15
N LEU A 245 -23.40 14.35 -12.84
CA LEU A 245 -23.84 15.64 -13.37
C LEU A 245 -22.80 16.27 -14.32
N ALA A 246 -21.51 16.07 -14.09
CA ALA A 246 -20.42 16.58 -14.92
C ALA A 246 -19.14 15.81 -14.64
N ILE A 247 -18.14 15.93 -15.53
CA ILE A 247 -16.76 15.48 -15.27
C ILE A 247 -15.91 16.69 -14.88
N ILE A 248 -15.24 16.61 -13.73
CA ILE A 248 -14.42 17.70 -13.18
C ILE A 248 -12.98 17.52 -13.68
N THR A 249 -12.42 18.56 -14.31
CA THR A 249 -11.05 18.57 -14.87
C THR A 249 -10.08 19.48 -14.12
N GLU A 250 -10.60 20.41 -13.27
CA GLU A 250 -9.80 21.25 -12.38
C GLU A 250 -10.68 21.76 -11.22
N ALA A 251 -10.09 21.98 -10.07
CA ALA A 251 -10.75 22.54 -8.91
C ALA A 251 -9.92 23.67 -8.29
N THR A 252 -10.58 24.79 -7.94
CA THR A 252 -10.03 25.84 -7.08
C THR A 252 -10.52 25.60 -5.67
N LEU A 253 -9.60 25.30 -4.75
CA LEU A 253 -9.88 24.91 -3.37
C LEU A 253 -9.39 25.97 -2.39
N LYS A 254 -10.22 26.29 -1.40
CA LYS A 254 -9.84 27.13 -0.25
C LYS A 254 -8.87 26.36 0.63
N THR A 255 -7.83 27.05 1.08
CA THR A 255 -6.85 26.53 2.06
C THR A 255 -6.96 27.30 3.37
N ILE A 256 -6.51 26.69 4.47
CA ILE A 256 -6.45 27.29 5.78
C ILE A 256 -5.00 27.27 6.31
N PRO A 257 -4.64 28.13 7.28
CA PRO A 257 -3.33 28.07 7.94
C PRO A 257 -3.10 26.71 8.60
N LEU A 258 -1.84 26.28 8.68
CA LEU A 258 -1.45 25.16 9.54
C LEU A 258 -1.66 25.54 11.01
N PRO A 259 -2.21 24.67 11.87
CA PRO A 259 -2.28 24.90 13.29
C PRO A 259 -0.87 24.91 13.91
N GLY A 260 -0.63 25.79 14.86
CA GLY A 260 0.62 25.82 15.61
C GLY A 260 0.74 24.72 16.67
N GLY A 261 -0.39 24.13 17.07
CA GLY A 261 -0.47 23.00 17.99
C GLY A 261 -1.62 22.05 17.69
N ASN A 262 -1.35 20.76 17.85
CA ASN A 262 -2.34 19.68 17.70
C ASN A 262 -2.13 18.69 18.84
N CYS A 263 -3.09 18.61 19.78
CA CYS A 263 -2.99 17.82 20.99
C CYS A 263 -3.97 16.65 20.94
N HIS A 264 -3.51 15.46 21.31
CA HIS A 264 -4.32 14.25 21.37
C HIS A 264 -4.34 13.64 22.76
N VAL A 265 -5.47 12.97 23.09
CA VAL A 265 -5.67 12.25 24.32
C VAL A 265 -6.37 10.92 24.06
N LEU A 266 -6.11 9.92 24.92
CA LEU A 266 -6.88 8.67 24.95
C LEU A 266 -7.54 8.50 26.32
N LEU A 267 -8.87 8.34 26.31
CA LEU A 267 -9.71 8.19 27.50
C LEU A 267 -10.37 6.80 27.47
N GLY A 268 -10.20 5.99 28.51
CA GLY A 268 -10.82 4.67 28.63
C GLY A 268 -12.01 4.69 29.60
N PHE A 269 -13.06 3.92 29.26
CA PHE A 269 -14.30 3.81 30.05
C PHE A 269 -14.66 2.35 30.31
N GLY A 270 -15.44 2.09 31.35
CA GLY A 270 -15.88 0.75 31.74
C GLY A 270 -16.90 0.13 30.77
N ASN A 271 -17.65 0.95 30.02
CA ASN A 271 -18.64 0.49 29.04
C ASN A 271 -18.87 1.53 27.94
N LEU A 272 -19.59 1.09 26.89
CA LEU A 272 -19.86 1.88 25.69
C LEU A 272 -20.72 3.13 25.97
N ASP A 273 -21.78 3.01 26.79
CA ASP A 273 -22.70 4.11 27.10
C ASP A 273 -21.99 5.26 27.81
N ALA A 274 -21.15 4.96 28.79
CA ALA A 274 -20.35 5.97 29.51
C ALA A 274 -19.38 6.70 28.53
N ALA A 275 -18.76 5.98 27.59
CA ALA A 275 -17.89 6.58 26.60
C ALA A 275 -18.66 7.48 25.64
N VAL A 276 -19.82 7.06 25.15
CA VAL A 276 -20.66 7.87 24.24
C VAL A 276 -21.09 9.17 24.92
N ARG A 277 -21.60 9.12 26.17
CA ARG A 277 -22.02 10.32 26.92
C ARG A 277 -20.87 11.30 27.12
N ALA A 278 -19.71 10.78 27.53
CA ALA A 278 -18.52 11.61 27.70
C ALA A 278 -18.04 12.22 26.37
N GLY A 279 -18.14 11.46 25.29
CA GLY A 279 -17.81 11.95 23.94
C GLY A 279 -18.77 13.02 23.42
N LEU A 280 -20.06 12.95 23.78
CA LEU A 280 -21.05 13.99 23.45
C LEU A 280 -20.76 15.30 24.20
N ASP A 281 -20.34 15.25 25.48
CA ASP A 281 -19.95 16.45 26.21
C ASP A 281 -18.75 17.17 25.58
N LEU A 282 -17.88 16.45 24.85
CA LEU A 282 -16.75 17.06 24.13
C LEU A 282 -17.15 17.99 22.96
N ARG A 283 -18.40 17.92 22.48
CA ARG A 283 -18.94 18.85 21.47
C ARG A 283 -18.91 20.30 21.94
N ASP A 284 -19.22 20.52 23.22
CA ASP A 284 -19.26 21.83 23.87
C ASP A 284 -17.91 22.25 24.47
N LEU A 285 -16.89 21.39 24.38
CA LEU A 285 -15.55 21.59 24.92
C LEU A 285 -14.48 21.85 23.84
N ASP A 286 -14.89 22.40 22.70
CA ASP A 286 -14.04 22.82 21.58
C ASP A 286 -13.14 21.71 21.01
N ALA A 287 -13.55 20.44 21.15
CA ALA A 287 -12.83 19.33 20.54
C ALA A 287 -12.88 19.39 19.00
N MET A 288 -11.76 19.13 18.36
CA MET A 288 -11.67 19.02 16.90
C MET A 288 -12.30 17.73 16.40
N SER A 289 -11.98 16.63 17.08
CA SER A 289 -12.47 15.28 16.76
C SER A 289 -12.59 14.43 18.02
N CYS A 290 -13.46 13.42 17.98
CA CYS A 290 -13.62 12.41 19.02
C CYS A 290 -14.04 11.09 18.38
N ASP A 291 -13.11 10.14 18.33
CA ASP A 291 -13.30 8.79 17.80
C ASP A 291 -13.51 7.81 18.95
N LEU A 292 -14.62 7.07 18.92
CA LEU A 292 -14.93 6.01 19.88
C LEU A 292 -14.58 4.64 19.27
N LEU A 293 -13.86 3.84 20.06
CA LEU A 293 -13.56 2.45 19.77
C LEU A 293 -14.27 1.55 20.78
N ASP A 294 -15.06 0.59 20.30
CA ASP A 294 -15.75 -0.38 21.16
C ASP A 294 -14.81 -1.43 21.75
N GLN A 295 -15.31 -2.20 22.71
CA GLN A 295 -14.55 -3.25 23.40
C GLN A 295 -13.93 -4.27 22.42
N ARG A 296 -14.63 -4.57 21.32
CA ARG A 296 -14.17 -5.53 20.34
C ARG A 296 -12.96 -5.01 19.57
N LEU A 297 -13.03 -3.77 19.07
CA LEU A 297 -11.88 -3.12 18.45
C LEU A 297 -10.69 -3.04 19.41
N LEU A 298 -10.92 -2.67 20.65
CA LEU A 298 -9.86 -2.61 21.66
C LEU A 298 -9.24 -3.99 21.94
N SER A 299 -10.03 -5.07 21.93
CA SER A 299 -9.50 -6.43 22.13
C SER A 299 -8.56 -6.86 21.02
N LEU A 300 -8.79 -6.40 19.80
CA LEU A 300 -7.96 -6.68 18.62
C LEU A 300 -6.61 -5.96 18.63
N THR A 301 -6.53 -4.82 19.31
CA THR A 301 -5.27 -4.07 19.44
C THR A 301 -4.28 -4.76 20.39
N ARG A 302 -4.73 -5.66 21.27
CA ARG A 302 -3.91 -6.28 22.33
C ARG A 302 -2.86 -7.26 21.81
N GLY A 303 -2.99 -7.75 20.58
CA GLY A 303 -1.98 -8.62 19.93
C GLY A 303 -0.80 -7.88 19.29
N GLY A 304 -0.82 -6.55 19.21
CA GLY A 304 0.21 -5.72 18.59
C GLY A 304 1.32 -5.31 19.59
N ARG A 305 2.56 -5.19 19.11
CA ARG A 305 3.68 -4.69 19.92
C ARG A 305 3.42 -3.25 20.38
N GLY A 306 3.38 -3.03 21.70
CA GLY A 306 3.31 -1.69 22.34
C GLY A 306 1.93 -1.20 22.77
N TRP A 307 0.84 -1.93 22.48
CA TRP A 307 -0.54 -1.50 22.74
C TRP A 307 -1.10 -1.88 24.10
N SER A 308 -0.70 -3.03 24.64
CA SER A 308 -1.14 -3.51 25.96
C SER A 308 -0.83 -2.53 27.11
N SER A 309 0.11 -1.60 26.88
CA SER A 309 0.47 -0.56 27.85
C SER A 309 -0.46 0.67 27.82
N LEU A 310 -1.16 0.94 26.70
CA LEU A 310 -2.06 2.11 26.58
C LEU A 310 -3.50 1.79 26.97
N VAL A 311 -3.97 0.57 26.65
CA VAL A 311 -5.35 0.14 26.92
C VAL A 311 -5.32 -1.17 27.72
N PRO A 312 -5.31 -1.12 29.07
CA PRO A 312 -5.25 -2.31 29.92
C PRO A 312 -6.52 -3.17 29.78
N PRO A 313 -6.46 -4.45 30.19
CA PRO A 313 -7.64 -5.30 30.30
C PRO A 313 -8.71 -4.67 31.19
N GLY A 314 -10.00 -4.81 30.81
CA GLY A 314 -11.13 -4.26 31.58
C GLY A 314 -11.68 -2.92 31.07
N VAL A 315 -11.02 -2.26 30.10
CA VAL A 315 -11.59 -1.11 29.41
C VAL A 315 -12.64 -1.62 28.41
N GLY A 316 -13.88 -1.14 28.54
CA GLY A 316 -15.04 -1.52 27.71
C GLY A 316 -15.20 -0.66 26.45
N ALA A 317 -14.71 0.59 26.48
CA ALA A 317 -14.65 1.48 25.32
C ALA A 317 -13.58 2.55 25.54
N ALA A 318 -13.05 3.11 24.45
CA ALA A 318 -12.09 4.21 24.52
C ALA A 318 -12.47 5.33 23.55
N LEU A 319 -12.14 6.57 23.95
CA LEU A 319 -12.20 7.76 23.12
C LEU A 319 -10.79 8.21 22.77
N VAL A 320 -10.57 8.54 21.50
CA VAL A 320 -9.42 9.29 21.03
C VAL A 320 -9.93 10.68 20.63
N ALA A 321 -9.56 11.70 21.39
CA ALA A 321 -9.99 13.06 21.16
C ALA A 321 -8.81 13.97 20.82
N ALA A 322 -9.07 15.03 20.03
CA ALA A 322 -8.05 15.96 19.60
C ALA A 322 -8.52 17.42 19.69
N TRP A 323 -7.55 18.31 19.92
CA TRP A 323 -7.71 19.77 19.91
C TRP A 323 -6.59 20.42 19.11
N GLU A 324 -6.92 21.44 18.33
CA GLU A 324 -5.93 22.28 17.65
C GLU A 324 -6.05 23.75 18.06
N ALA A 325 -4.91 24.46 18.00
CA ALA A 325 -4.85 25.87 18.32
C ALA A 325 -3.65 26.54 17.59
N ASP A 326 -3.52 27.87 17.73
CA ASP A 326 -2.42 28.63 17.14
C ASP A 326 -1.05 28.30 17.76
N THR A 327 -1.04 27.72 18.97
CA THR A 327 0.18 27.26 19.66
C THR A 327 -0.03 25.92 20.34
N GLN A 328 1.07 25.16 20.52
CA GLN A 328 1.04 23.87 21.26
C GLN A 328 0.51 24.06 22.68
N ARG A 329 0.91 25.14 23.37
CA ARG A 329 0.45 25.45 24.72
C ARG A 329 -1.06 25.62 24.77
N GLN A 330 -1.65 26.41 23.88
CA GLN A 330 -3.10 26.64 23.84
C GLN A 330 -3.86 25.33 23.53
N ALA A 331 -3.34 24.48 22.62
CA ALA A 331 -3.96 23.18 22.33
C ALA A 331 -3.95 22.26 23.56
N LEU A 332 -2.86 22.25 24.31
CA LEU A 332 -2.72 21.49 25.55
C LEU A 332 -3.66 22.01 26.63
N GLU A 333 -3.71 23.33 26.88
CA GLU A 333 -4.60 23.97 27.87
C GLU A 333 -6.09 23.66 27.58
N ARG A 334 -6.50 23.66 26.28
CA ARG A 334 -7.87 23.25 25.89
C ARG A 334 -8.14 21.79 26.20
N ALA A 335 -7.22 20.89 25.89
CA ALA A 335 -7.35 19.47 26.19
C ALA A 335 -7.43 19.21 27.70
N GLU A 336 -6.56 19.81 28.49
CA GLU A 336 -6.55 19.68 29.98
C GLU A 336 -7.84 20.22 30.62
N ALA A 337 -8.33 21.38 30.16
CA ALA A 337 -9.58 21.95 30.64
C ALA A 337 -10.79 21.04 30.31
N ALA A 338 -10.83 20.49 29.11
CA ALA A 338 -11.87 19.53 28.72
C ALA A 338 -11.83 18.26 29.56
N ILE A 339 -10.63 17.69 29.80
CA ILE A 339 -10.46 16.50 30.64
C ILE A 339 -10.88 16.78 32.09
N ALA A 340 -10.52 17.94 32.65
CA ALA A 340 -10.91 18.32 34.00
C ALA A 340 -12.46 18.34 34.16
N LYS A 341 -13.14 18.93 33.16
CA LYS A 341 -14.61 19.00 33.17
C LYS A 341 -15.25 17.62 32.94
N LEU A 342 -14.67 16.76 32.09
CA LEU A 342 -15.16 15.40 31.94
C LEU A 342 -15.04 14.57 33.21
N ARG A 343 -14.01 14.78 34.03
CA ARG A 343 -13.80 14.08 35.30
C ARG A 343 -14.85 14.47 36.38
N GLU A 344 -15.47 15.63 36.28
CA GLU A 344 -16.56 16.04 37.19
C GLU A 344 -17.81 15.18 36.94
N ASN A 345 -18.09 14.80 35.68
CA ASN A 345 -19.33 14.15 35.28
C ASN A 345 -19.14 12.64 34.96
N HIS A 346 -17.93 12.20 34.65
CA HIS A 346 -17.67 10.85 34.16
C HIS A 346 -16.53 10.18 34.92
N ARG A 347 -16.69 8.87 35.18
CA ARG A 347 -15.63 8.04 35.76
C ARG A 347 -14.76 7.46 34.65
N LEU A 348 -13.52 7.88 34.55
CA LEU A 348 -12.52 7.33 33.64
C LEU A 348 -11.91 6.06 34.23
N ALA A 349 -11.79 5.02 33.40
CA ALA A 349 -11.07 3.80 33.73
C ALA A 349 -9.56 3.96 33.44
N VAL A 350 -9.21 4.73 32.38
CA VAL A 350 -7.83 5.03 31.94
C VAL A 350 -7.78 6.44 31.41
N LEU A 351 -6.67 7.12 31.67
CA LEU A 351 -6.28 8.34 30.98
C LEU A 351 -4.84 8.18 30.48
N VAL A 352 -4.64 8.33 29.17
CA VAL A 352 -3.32 8.66 28.60
C VAL A 352 -3.27 10.17 28.48
N GLU A 353 -2.34 10.80 29.21
CA GLU A 353 -2.24 12.26 29.33
C GLU A 353 -2.16 12.93 27.94
N PRO A 354 -2.75 14.11 27.79
CA PRO A 354 -2.74 14.83 26.52
C PRO A 354 -1.29 15.17 26.11
N THR A 355 -1.01 15.01 24.83
CA THR A 355 0.31 15.29 24.27
C THR A 355 0.21 15.97 22.92
N CYS A 356 1.07 16.98 22.70
CA CYS A 356 1.30 17.61 21.40
C CYS A 356 2.61 17.14 20.75
N GLU A 357 3.40 16.29 21.42
CA GLU A 357 4.65 15.76 20.89
C GLU A 357 4.38 14.78 19.75
N PRO A 358 5.05 14.90 18.57
CA PRO A 358 4.76 14.11 17.37
C PRO A 358 4.73 12.59 17.62
N GLU A 359 5.69 12.05 18.37
CA GLU A 359 5.72 10.60 18.68
C GLU A 359 4.61 10.18 19.64
N GLY A 360 4.24 11.03 20.59
CA GLY A 360 3.10 10.82 21.48
C GLY A 360 1.77 10.81 20.73
N VAL A 361 1.57 11.80 19.85
CA VAL A 361 0.40 11.90 18.96
C VAL A 361 0.30 10.67 18.08
N LYS A 362 1.38 10.32 17.39
CA LYS A 362 1.46 9.12 16.53
C LYS A 362 1.11 7.85 17.30
N ARG A 363 1.60 7.72 18.53
CA ARG A 363 1.30 6.58 19.41
C ARG A 363 -0.20 6.51 19.75
N ILE A 364 -0.87 7.62 20.09
CA ILE A 364 -2.30 7.66 20.39
C ILE A 364 -3.14 7.36 19.15
N VAL A 365 -2.85 8.02 18.03
CA VAL A 365 -3.60 7.86 16.77
C VAL A 365 -3.46 6.45 16.20
N SER A 366 -2.30 5.81 16.36
CA SER A 366 -2.06 4.45 15.86
C SER A 366 -2.92 3.37 16.54
N VAL A 367 -3.61 3.65 17.67
CA VAL A 367 -4.64 2.77 18.27
C VAL A 367 -5.71 2.42 17.23
N ARG A 368 -6.20 3.43 16.52
CA ARG A 368 -7.23 3.27 15.47
C ARG A 368 -6.75 2.39 14.32
N ALA A 369 -5.55 2.67 13.78
CA ALA A 369 -4.98 1.90 12.65
C ALA A 369 -4.76 0.43 13.01
N SER A 370 -4.27 0.15 14.23
CA SER A 370 -4.03 -1.21 14.72
C SER A 370 -5.34 -1.99 14.91
N ALA A 371 -6.41 -1.32 15.35
CA ALA A 371 -7.72 -1.94 15.48
C ALA A 371 -8.28 -2.43 14.13
N VAL A 372 -8.13 -1.62 13.08
CA VAL A 372 -8.54 -1.98 11.72
C VAL A 372 -7.74 -3.19 11.22
N ALA A 373 -6.42 -3.17 11.37
CA ALA A 373 -5.56 -4.31 10.99
C ALA A 373 -5.93 -5.59 11.75
N GLY A 374 -6.25 -5.47 13.05
CA GLY A 374 -6.67 -6.60 13.89
C GLY A 374 -7.94 -7.29 13.39
N MET A 375 -8.88 -6.56 12.78
CA MET A 375 -10.11 -7.17 12.24
C MET A 375 -9.83 -8.17 11.11
N TYR A 376 -8.80 -7.94 10.30
CA TYR A 376 -8.42 -8.86 9.24
C TYR A 376 -7.69 -10.12 9.74
N ALA A 377 -7.16 -10.07 10.97
CA ALA A 377 -6.44 -11.20 11.58
C ALA A 377 -7.35 -12.15 12.37
N MET A 378 -8.64 -11.81 12.57
CA MET A 378 -9.51 -12.54 13.50
C MET A 378 -9.90 -13.94 13.05
N SER A 379 -10.19 -14.14 11.79
CA SER A 379 -10.71 -15.43 11.33
C SER A 379 -10.43 -15.63 9.84
N PRO A 380 -9.91 -16.78 9.43
CA PRO A 380 -9.75 -17.11 8.03
C PRO A 380 -11.11 -17.03 7.31
N GLY A 381 -11.19 -16.22 6.26
CA GLY A 381 -12.38 -16.04 5.41
C GLY A 381 -13.34 -14.92 5.83
N SER A 382 -13.56 -14.65 7.13
CA SER A 382 -14.44 -13.56 7.58
C SER A 382 -13.72 -12.21 7.58
N ARG A 383 -14.37 -11.17 7.04
CA ARG A 383 -13.79 -9.83 6.85
C ARG A 383 -14.77 -8.73 7.23
N PRO A 384 -14.24 -7.53 7.57
CA PRO A 384 -15.09 -6.36 7.65
C PRO A 384 -15.66 -6.01 6.26
N VAL A 385 -16.99 -5.93 6.15
CA VAL A 385 -17.70 -5.58 4.91
C VAL A 385 -18.28 -4.18 5.03
N SER A 386 -18.03 -3.34 4.03
CA SER A 386 -18.45 -1.93 3.99
C SER A 386 -19.88 -1.73 3.42
N ALA A 387 -20.85 -2.56 3.83
CA ALA A 387 -22.22 -2.48 3.30
C ALA A 387 -23.11 -1.48 4.06
N ILE A 388 -22.90 -1.34 5.37
CA ILE A 388 -23.74 -0.53 6.30
C ILE A 388 -22.92 0.50 7.09
N GLU A 389 -21.68 0.69 6.75
CA GLU A 389 -20.86 1.72 7.36
C GLU A 389 -21.29 3.11 6.88
N ASP A 390 -20.97 4.16 7.66
CA ASP A 390 -21.21 5.54 7.29
C ASP A 390 -22.63 6.07 7.53
N VAL A 391 -23.42 5.36 8.33
CA VAL A 391 -24.71 5.84 8.79
C VAL A 391 -24.53 6.95 9.82
N GLY A 392 -25.35 7.99 9.80
CA GLY A 392 -25.35 9.05 10.79
C GLY A 392 -26.71 9.25 11.44
N VAL A 393 -26.69 9.57 12.72
CA VAL A 393 -27.87 9.95 13.48
C VAL A 393 -27.65 11.29 14.21
N PRO A 394 -28.71 12.01 14.57
CA PRO A 394 -28.56 13.14 15.48
C PRO A 394 -27.79 12.70 16.75
N ALA A 395 -26.92 13.58 17.26
CA ALA A 395 -25.99 13.21 18.33
C ALA A 395 -26.72 12.68 19.59
N GLU A 396 -27.87 13.27 19.90
CA GLU A 396 -28.72 12.85 21.04
C GLU A 396 -29.31 11.44 20.84
N ALA A 397 -29.48 10.97 19.62
CA ALA A 397 -29.98 9.63 19.30
C ALA A 397 -28.88 8.57 19.27
N LEU A 398 -27.61 8.95 19.35
CA LEU A 398 -26.48 8.05 19.20
C LEU A 398 -26.46 6.88 20.20
N PRO A 399 -26.72 7.06 21.53
CA PRO A 399 -26.76 5.94 22.49
C PRO A 399 -27.82 4.90 22.11
N GLU A 400 -29.01 5.34 21.74
CA GLU A 400 -30.11 4.47 21.32
C GLU A 400 -29.76 3.71 20.03
N TYR A 401 -29.25 4.42 19.02
CA TYR A 401 -28.83 3.82 17.75
C TYR A 401 -27.78 2.73 17.93
N LEU A 402 -26.74 2.97 18.73
CA LEU A 402 -25.66 2.00 18.96
C LEU A 402 -26.16 0.72 19.64
N THR A 403 -27.08 0.85 20.59
CA THR A 403 -27.70 -0.31 21.24
C THR A 403 -28.51 -1.13 20.26
N GLN A 404 -29.39 -0.49 19.49
CA GLN A 404 -30.27 -1.19 18.54
C GLN A 404 -29.49 -1.82 17.38
N VAL A 405 -28.43 -1.18 16.87
CA VAL A 405 -27.58 -1.77 15.82
C VAL A 405 -26.89 -3.06 16.31
N GLN A 406 -26.44 -3.08 17.58
CA GLN A 406 -25.85 -4.29 18.14
C GLN A 406 -26.91 -5.40 18.27
N ASP A 407 -28.16 -5.06 18.61
CA ASP A 407 -29.26 -6.01 18.68
C ASP A 407 -29.65 -6.56 17.32
N ILE A 408 -29.69 -5.70 16.28
CA ILE A 408 -29.91 -6.11 14.89
C ILE A 408 -28.82 -7.11 14.44
N MET A 409 -27.55 -6.77 14.67
CA MET A 409 -26.45 -7.67 14.31
C MET A 409 -26.54 -9.01 15.06
N ARG A 410 -26.89 -8.98 16.35
CA ARG A 410 -27.06 -10.18 17.17
C ARG A 410 -28.20 -11.04 16.66
N GLY A 411 -29.35 -10.43 16.31
CA GLY A 411 -30.51 -11.13 15.76
C GLY A 411 -30.24 -11.83 14.43
N LEU A 412 -29.33 -11.29 13.64
CA LEU A 412 -28.87 -11.89 12.37
C LEU A 412 -27.66 -12.83 12.53
N GLU A 413 -27.23 -13.09 13.76
CA GLU A 413 -26.02 -13.88 14.08
C GLU A 413 -24.78 -13.32 13.34
N ILE A 414 -24.60 -12.01 13.35
CA ILE A 414 -23.47 -11.32 12.75
C ILE A 414 -22.59 -10.74 13.85
N SER A 415 -21.33 -11.07 13.81
CA SER A 415 -20.30 -10.41 14.60
C SER A 415 -19.86 -9.12 13.90
N GLY A 416 -19.65 -8.05 14.65
CA GLY A 416 -19.16 -6.79 14.07
C GLY A 416 -18.50 -5.91 15.13
N SER A 417 -17.88 -4.83 14.68
CA SER A 417 -17.28 -3.80 15.52
C SER A 417 -17.83 -2.43 15.16
N LEU A 418 -17.71 -1.49 16.09
CA LEU A 418 -18.18 -0.11 15.95
C LEU A 418 -17.01 0.86 16.14
N LEU A 419 -16.78 1.67 15.12
CA LEU A 419 -15.97 2.89 15.19
C LEU A 419 -16.94 4.07 15.02
N VAL A 420 -16.92 5.04 15.92
CA VAL A 420 -17.89 6.14 15.93
C VAL A 420 -17.17 7.47 15.97
N HIS A 421 -17.49 8.38 15.04
CA HIS A 421 -17.15 9.79 15.15
C HIS A 421 -18.23 10.49 16.00
N VAL A 422 -18.02 10.55 17.30
CA VAL A 422 -19.07 10.93 18.26
C VAL A 422 -19.60 12.35 18.02
N LEU A 423 -18.73 13.30 17.65
CA LEU A 423 -19.12 14.71 17.47
C LEU A 423 -20.08 14.92 16.30
N THR A 424 -20.04 14.05 15.30
CA THR A 424 -20.91 14.12 14.10
C THR A 424 -22.08 13.13 14.14
N GLY A 425 -22.09 12.20 15.10
CA GLY A 425 -23.08 11.13 15.18
C GLY A 425 -22.92 10.05 14.11
N GLN A 426 -21.74 9.98 13.47
CA GLN A 426 -21.45 9.00 12.42
C GLN A 426 -20.98 7.67 13.00
N VAL A 427 -21.49 6.57 12.46
CA VAL A 427 -21.18 5.21 12.91
C VAL A 427 -20.68 4.34 11.79
N HIS A 428 -19.45 3.88 11.92
CA HIS A 428 -18.87 2.84 11.06
C HIS A 428 -19.12 1.46 11.69
N ALA A 429 -20.28 0.89 11.40
CA ALA A 429 -20.58 -0.49 11.76
C ALA A 429 -19.93 -1.43 10.74
N ARG A 430 -19.05 -2.33 11.19
CA ARG A 430 -18.29 -3.24 10.35
C ARG A 430 -18.66 -4.70 10.67
N PRO A 431 -19.67 -5.26 9.98
CA PRO A 431 -20.02 -6.67 10.10
C PRO A 431 -18.88 -7.53 9.55
N LEU A 432 -18.58 -8.62 10.25
CA LEU A 432 -17.59 -9.62 9.85
C LEU A 432 -18.31 -10.78 9.16
N LEU A 433 -18.15 -10.87 7.85
CA LEU A 433 -18.83 -11.86 7.01
C LEU A 433 -17.83 -12.56 6.06
N ASP A 434 -18.03 -13.82 5.80
CA ASP A 434 -17.33 -14.56 4.76
C ASP A 434 -18.10 -14.44 3.44
N MET A 435 -17.66 -13.50 2.60
CA MET A 435 -18.32 -13.24 1.33
C MET A 435 -18.26 -14.38 0.32
N ASN A 436 -17.48 -15.44 0.58
CA ASN A 436 -17.45 -16.65 -0.21
C ASN A 436 -18.60 -17.60 0.14
N ARG A 437 -19.26 -17.42 1.30
CA ARG A 437 -20.41 -18.24 1.74
C ARG A 437 -21.72 -17.59 1.34
N SER A 438 -22.59 -18.31 0.66
CA SER A 438 -23.94 -17.83 0.28
C SER A 438 -24.73 -17.37 1.50
N LYS A 439 -24.72 -18.15 2.60
CA LYS A 439 -25.41 -17.84 3.86
C LYS A 439 -25.02 -16.48 4.44
N ASP A 440 -23.75 -16.08 4.32
CA ASP A 440 -23.29 -14.78 4.84
C ASP A 440 -23.63 -13.64 3.89
N ARG A 441 -23.57 -13.86 2.57
CA ARG A 441 -24.01 -12.88 1.57
C ARG A 441 -25.50 -12.56 1.68
N GLU A 442 -26.33 -13.56 1.90
CA GLU A 442 -27.78 -13.42 2.08
C GLU A 442 -28.15 -12.54 3.28
N LYS A 443 -27.29 -12.44 4.29
CA LYS A 443 -27.48 -11.57 5.45
C LYS A 443 -27.28 -10.08 5.15
N LEU A 444 -26.55 -9.71 4.08
CA LEU A 444 -26.16 -8.32 3.82
C LEU A 444 -27.35 -7.40 3.59
N TRP A 445 -28.28 -7.81 2.73
CA TRP A 445 -29.43 -6.97 2.39
C TRP A 445 -30.37 -6.78 3.58
N PRO A 446 -30.81 -7.83 4.31
CA PRO A 446 -31.62 -7.67 5.52
C PRO A 446 -30.95 -6.81 6.59
N LEU A 447 -29.63 -6.96 6.76
CA LEU A 447 -28.84 -6.13 7.69
C LEU A 447 -28.89 -4.65 7.29
N ALA A 448 -28.64 -4.34 6.00
CA ALA A 448 -28.67 -2.98 5.50
C ALA A 448 -30.06 -2.36 5.61
N GLU A 449 -31.10 -3.12 5.28
CA GLU A 449 -32.49 -2.65 5.39
C GLU A 449 -32.86 -2.29 6.83
N ALA A 450 -32.53 -3.15 7.80
CA ALA A 450 -32.83 -2.93 9.20
C ALA A 450 -32.05 -1.72 9.76
N VAL A 451 -30.75 -1.65 9.48
CA VAL A 451 -29.88 -0.57 9.98
C VAL A 451 -30.23 0.79 9.38
N HIS A 452 -30.50 0.85 8.07
CA HIS A 452 -30.91 2.09 7.41
C HIS A 452 -32.30 2.54 7.85
N ALA A 453 -33.27 1.62 8.01
CA ALA A 453 -34.60 1.94 8.53
C ALA A 453 -34.52 2.52 9.94
N LEU A 454 -33.69 1.92 10.82
CA LEU A 454 -33.45 2.45 12.16
C LEU A 454 -32.86 3.86 12.11
N ALA A 455 -31.85 4.10 11.29
CA ALA A 455 -31.26 5.43 11.19
C ALA A 455 -32.28 6.50 10.75
N LEU A 456 -33.06 6.18 9.71
CA LEU A 456 -34.09 7.09 9.20
C LEU A 456 -35.20 7.36 10.23
N SER A 457 -35.63 6.35 11.01
CA SER A 457 -36.65 6.51 12.06
C SER A 457 -36.19 7.45 13.19
N LEU A 458 -34.89 7.50 13.44
CA LEU A 458 -34.26 8.42 14.41
C LEU A 458 -33.95 9.81 13.82
N GLY A 459 -34.35 10.07 12.55
CA GLY A 459 -34.09 11.34 11.86
C GLY A 459 -32.66 11.47 11.33
N GLY A 460 -31.97 10.36 11.14
CA GLY A 460 -30.62 10.27 10.62
C GLY A 460 -30.53 10.19 9.10
N THR A 461 -29.39 9.77 8.61
CA THR A 461 -29.06 9.61 7.18
C THR A 461 -28.34 8.30 6.93
N VAL A 462 -28.47 7.76 5.72
CA VAL A 462 -27.77 6.52 5.32
C VAL A 462 -26.32 6.76 4.88
N SER A 463 -25.87 8.02 4.77
CA SER A 463 -24.49 8.36 4.45
C SER A 463 -24.07 9.70 5.05
N THR A 464 -22.89 9.74 5.65
CA THR A 464 -22.29 10.95 6.23
C THR A 464 -20.97 11.36 5.59
N GLN A 465 -20.20 10.43 5.01
CA GLN A 465 -18.87 10.70 4.44
C GLN A 465 -18.63 10.06 3.07
N HIS A 466 -19.11 8.81 2.86
CA HIS A 466 -18.70 7.98 1.74
C HIS A 466 -19.53 8.19 0.47
N GLY A 467 -20.58 9.03 0.53
CA GLY A 467 -21.47 9.25 -0.60
C GLY A 467 -22.55 8.18 -0.75
N THR A 468 -23.29 8.26 -1.84
CA THR A 468 -24.42 7.38 -2.14
C THR A 468 -23.97 6.09 -2.83
N GLY A 469 -23.29 6.22 -3.97
CA GLY A 469 -22.78 5.12 -4.78
C GLY A 469 -23.83 4.06 -5.09
N LEU A 470 -23.40 2.86 -5.39
CA LEU A 470 -24.29 1.69 -5.54
C LEU A 470 -24.84 1.23 -4.18
N ALA A 471 -24.06 1.43 -3.11
CA ALA A 471 -24.41 0.93 -1.78
C ALA A 471 -25.70 1.54 -1.26
N ARG A 472 -25.95 2.83 -1.49
CA ARG A 472 -27.04 3.58 -0.83
C ARG A 472 -28.10 4.11 -1.78
N THR A 473 -27.89 4.06 -3.09
CA THR A 473 -28.88 4.44 -4.11
C THR A 473 -30.26 3.80 -3.85
N PRO A 474 -30.39 2.50 -3.43
CA PRO A 474 -31.69 1.91 -3.13
C PRO A 474 -32.46 2.57 -1.98
N TRP A 475 -31.80 3.33 -1.11
CA TRP A 475 -32.43 3.99 0.05
C TRP A 475 -32.69 5.48 -0.14
N VAL A 476 -32.28 6.08 -1.27
CA VAL A 476 -32.50 7.51 -1.55
C VAL A 476 -33.98 7.90 -1.51
N GLU A 477 -34.85 7.10 -2.13
CA GLU A 477 -36.29 7.36 -2.08
C GLU A 477 -36.88 7.19 -0.68
N LYS A 478 -36.37 6.23 0.12
CA LYS A 478 -36.81 6.03 1.51
C LYS A 478 -36.42 7.22 2.40
N GLN A 479 -35.26 7.81 2.15
CA GLN A 479 -34.76 8.97 2.92
C GLN A 479 -35.46 10.27 2.55
N TYR A 480 -35.66 10.52 1.26
CA TYR A 480 -36.13 11.82 0.78
C TYR A 480 -37.62 11.86 0.36
N GLY A 481 -38.29 10.71 0.28
CA GLY A 481 -39.69 10.64 -0.11
C GLY A 481 -39.97 11.39 -1.41
N PRO A 482 -40.93 12.32 -1.43
CA PRO A 482 -41.31 13.07 -2.66
C PRO A 482 -40.16 13.87 -3.28
N ALA A 483 -39.21 14.36 -2.50
CA ALA A 483 -38.04 15.12 -2.99
C ALA A 483 -37.07 14.26 -3.84
N ALA A 484 -37.17 12.94 -3.80
CA ALA A 484 -36.40 12.06 -4.68
C ALA A 484 -36.76 12.28 -6.18
N ALA A 485 -37.98 12.76 -6.48
CA ALA A 485 -38.35 13.16 -7.83
C ALA A 485 -37.52 14.35 -8.35
N VAL A 486 -37.14 15.27 -7.47
CA VAL A 486 -36.31 16.43 -7.81
C VAL A 486 -34.89 15.96 -8.23
N PHE A 487 -34.35 14.91 -7.61
CA PHE A 487 -33.07 14.33 -8.01
C PHE A 487 -33.13 13.76 -9.43
N ARG A 488 -34.20 13.06 -9.78
CA ARG A 488 -34.41 12.51 -11.15
C ARG A 488 -34.50 13.62 -12.17
N GLU A 489 -35.25 14.70 -11.86
CA GLU A 489 -35.41 15.83 -12.77
C GLU A 489 -34.08 16.60 -12.93
N LEU A 490 -33.35 16.84 -11.83
CA LEU A 490 -32.06 17.47 -11.88
C LEU A 490 -31.08 16.64 -12.74
N LYS A 491 -31.02 15.33 -12.53
CA LYS A 491 -30.21 14.43 -13.36
C LYS A 491 -30.56 14.59 -14.85
N ARG A 492 -31.86 14.70 -15.22
CA ARG A 492 -32.31 14.86 -16.61
C ARG A 492 -31.89 16.23 -17.19
N ILE A 493 -31.86 17.28 -16.37
CA ILE A 493 -31.37 18.61 -16.79
C ILE A 493 -29.89 18.55 -17.15
N PHE A 494 -29.06 17.90 -16.32
CA PHE A 494 -27.61 17.84 -16.51
C PHE A 494 -27.17 16.77 -17.50
N ASP A 495 -27.93 15.69 -17.63
CA ASP A 495 -27.55 14.51 -18.42
C ASP A 495 -28.82 13.89 -19.05
N PRO A 496 -29.43 14.55 -20.05
CA PRO A 496 -30.66 14.09 -20.68
C PRO A 496 -30.55 12.75 -21.40
N ARG A 497 -29.31 12.34 -21.76
CA ARG A 497 -29.00 11.05 -22.40
C ARG A 497 -28.69 9.94 -21.42
N GLY A 498 -28.48 10.24 -20.13
CA GLY A 498 -28.20 9.28 -19.08
C GLY A 498 -26.82 8.61 -19.21
N ILE A 499 -25.84 9.28 -19.81
CA ILE A 499 -24.50 8.69 -20.03
C ILE A 499 -23.54 8.88 -18.85
N LEU A 500 -23.71 9.94 -18.05
CA LEU A 500 -22.79 10.28 -16.97
C LEU A 500 -23.06 9.40 -15.74
N ASN A 501 -22.19 8.46 -15.48
CA ASN A 501 -22.16 7.56 -14.32
C ASN A 501 -23.54 7.01 -13.86
N PRO A 502 -24.29 6.33 -14.73
CA PRO A 502 -25.67 5.95 -14.44
C PRO A 502 -25.80 4.94 -13.29
N GLY A 503 -26.99 4.94 -12.63
CA GLY A 503 -27.33 4.00 -11.55
C GLY A 503 -26.74 4.35 -10.20
N LYS A 504 -26.28 5.59 -9.99
CA LYS A 504 -25.89 6.17 -8.71
C LYS A 504 -26.72 7.39 -8.41
N ILE A 505 -27.08 7.58 -7.15
CA ILE A 505 -27.93 8.65 -6.63
C ILE A 505 -29.37 8.56 -7.16
N VAL A 506 -29.55 8.45 -8.44
CA VAL A 506 -30.88 8.35 -9.09
C VAL A 506 -31.17 6.90 -9.45
N GLY A 507 -32.04 6.26 -8.66
CA GLY A 507 -32.58 4.91 -8.82
C GLY A 507 -31.52 3.80 -8.90
N PRO A 508 -31.78 2.57 -8.50
CA PRO A 508 -30.96 1.47 -8.97
C PRO A 508 -31.14 1.29 -10.48
N ASP A 509 -30.10 0.86 -11.18
CA ASP A 509 -30.15 0.48 -12.58
C ASP A 509 -31.04 -0.76 -12.74
N PRO A 510 -32.18 -0.72 -13.43
CA PRO A 510 -33.10 -1.86 -13.52
C PRO A 510 -32.53 -3.02 -14.37
N SER A 511 -31.50 -2.79 -15.14
CA SER A 511 -30.84 -3.82 -15.98
C SER A 511 -29.93 -4.78 -15.22
N ARG A 512 -29.68 -4.54 -13.93
CA ARG A 512 -28.77 -5.31 -13.09
C ARG A 512 -29.22 -5.36 -11.63
N PRO A 513 -28.69 -6.28 -10.80
CA PRO A 513 -28.90 -6.26 -9.35
C PRO A 513 -28.51 -4.90 -8.76
N ALA A 514 -29.25 -4.42 -7.78
CA ALA A 514 -28.95 -3.18 -7.06
C ALA A 514 -27.54 -3.23 -6.43
N TRP A 515 -27.18 -4.41 -5.89
CA TRP A 515 -25.85 -4.72 -5.38
C TRP A 515 -25.18 -5.81 -6.21
N PRO A 516 -24.38 -5.46 -7.24
CA PRO A 516 -23.59 -6.43 -7.99
C PRO A 516 -22.36 -6.82 -7.16
N LEU A 517 -22.51 -7.74 -6.23
CA LEU A 517 -21.44 -8.22 -5.36
C LEU A 517 -20.32 -8.84 -6.17
N ARG A 518 -19.08 -8.73 -5.68
CA ARG A 518 -17.93 -9.40 -6.29
C ARG A 518 -18.25 -10.87 -6.44
N SER A 519 -18.05 -11.38 -7.65
CA SER A 519 -18.31 -12.78 -7.97
C SER A 519 -17.48 -13.70 -7.07
N GLU A 520 -18.13 -14.76 -6.66
CA GLU A 520 -17.49 -15.84 -5.93
C GLU A 520 -16.29 -16.36 -6.70
N THR A 521 -15.19 -16.55 -5.99
CA THR A 521 -14.24 -17.58 -6.41
C THR A 521 -14.98 -18.89 -6.29
N ARG A 522 -15.45 -19.46 -7.43
CA ARG A 522 -16.17 -20.72 -7.44
C ARG A 522 -15.28 -21.84 -6.88
N ARG A 523 -15.40 -22.12 -5.60
CA ARG A 523 -15.22 -23.51 -5.15
C ARG A 523 -16.58 -24.19 -5.34
N PRO A 524 -16.64 -25.34 -6.04
CA PRO A 524 -17.81 -26.20 -5.93
C PRO A 524 -17.96 -26.56 -4.44
N GLU A 525 -19.17 -26.42 -3.89
CA GLU A 525 -19.50 -26.84 -2.52
C GLU A 525 -19.30 -28.38 -2.29
N SER A 526 -18.82 -29.11 -3.26
CA SER A 526 -18.71 -30.57 -3.29
C SER A 526 -17.35 -31.17 -2.95
N SER A 527 -16.48 -30.46 -2.29
CA SER A 527 -15.29 -31.13 -1.71
C SER A 527 -15.14 -30.87 -0.23
N ALA A 528 -16.08 -31.39 0.56
CA ALA A 528 -15.73 -31.99 1.83
C ALA A 528 -14.73 -33.11 1.49
N VAL A 529 -13.44 -32.76 1.48
CA VAL A 529 -12.39 -33.78 1.45
C VAL A 529 -12.61 -34.63 2.70
N ARG A 530 -13.22 -35.79 2.53
CA ARG A 530 -13.09 -36.86 3.50
C ARG A 530 -11.60 -37.07 3.64
N THR A 531 -11.05 -36.73 4.80
CA THR A 531 -9.77 -37.23 5.26
C THR A 531 -9.86 -38.75 5.32
N GLN A 532 -9.55 -39.41 4.23
CA GLN A 532 -9.16 -40.81 4.26
C GLN A 532 -7.67 -40.79 4.58
N GLU A 533 -7.32 -41.43 5.69
CA GLU A 533 -5.95 -41.73 6.04
C GLU A 533 -5.24 -42.37 4.85
N PRO A 534 -3.96 -42.06 4.58
CA PRO A 534 -3.25 -42.63 3.44
C PRO A 534 -3.07 -44.14 3.64
N ASP A 535 -3.58 -44.90 2.70
CA ASP A 535 -3.26 -46.33 2.57
C ASP A 535 -1.76 -46.49 2.29
N ALA A 536 -1.12 -47.35 3.03
CA ALA A 536 0.33 -47.62 3.07
C ALA A 536 0.90 -48.26 1.77
N LYS A 537 0.35 -47.93 0.60
CA LYS A 537 0.93 -48.31 -0.72
C LYS A 537 0.87 -47.13 -1.68
N GLY A 538 2.00 -46.42 -1.77
CA GLY A 538 2.20 -45.29 -2.64
C GLY A 538 1.86 -45.47 -4.12
N ARG A 539 0.64 -45.15 -4.49
CA ARG A 539 0.22 -44.88 -5.87
C ARG A 539 -0.88 -43.83 -5.82
N ASP A 540 -0.50 -42.59 -5.86
CA ASP A 540 -1.41 -41.46 -5.99
C ASP A 540 -1.02 -40.58 -7.20
N SER A 541 -1.22 -41.13 -8.39
CA SER A 541 -1.04 -40.37 -9.66
C SER A 541 -2.37 -40.10 -10.39
N GLY A 542 -3.49 -40.68 -9.94
CA GLY A 542 -4.74 -40.59 -10.68
C GLY A 542 -5.73 -39.53 -10.20
N ILE A 543 -5.62 -39.05 -8.95
CA ILE A 543 -6.58 -38.07 -8.39
C ILE A 543 -6.13 -36.64 -8.63
N ARG A 544 -4.82 -36.38 -8.76
CA ARG A 544 -4.29 -35.06 -9.10
C ARG A 544 -4.69 -34.59 -10.51
N ASP A 545 -4.75 -35.52 -11.47
CA ASP A 545 -5.07 -35.15 -12.87
C ASP A 545 -6.58 -34.88 -13.09
N ALA A 546 -7.46 -35.41 -12.28
CA ALA A 546 -8.90 -35.18 -12.39
C ALA A 546 -9.36 -33.85 -11.72
N LEU A 547 -8.62 -33.34 -10.74
CA LEU A 547 -8.91 -32.05 -10.09
C LEU A 547 -8.24 -30.86 -10.81
N ALA A 548 -7.24 -31.10 -11.63
CA ALA A 548 -6.52 -30.08 -12.39
C ALA A 548 -7.28 -29.61 -13.64
N ALA A 549 -8.27 -30.35 -14.12
CA ALA A 549 -8.93 -30.06 -15.39
C ALA A 549 -9.96 -28.93 -15.39
N ASP A 550 -10.40 -28.43 -14.21
CA ASP A 550 -11.49 -27.45 -14.11
C ASP A 550 -11.13 -26.14 -13.40
N THR A 551 -9.89 -25.93 -12.96
CA THR A 551 -9.48 -24.68 -12.33
C THR A 551 -8.54 -23.89 -13.24
N PRO A 552 -8.92 -22.68 -13.71
CA PRO A 552 -8.08 -21.88 -14.60
C PRO A 552 -6.84 -21.26 -13.90
N PHE A 553 -6.79 -21.26 -12.57
CA PHE A 553 -5.56 -20.91 -11.86
C PHE A 553 -4.61 -22.11 -11.82
N PRO A 554 -3.33 -21.93 -12.23
CA PRO A 554 -2.39 -23.04 -12.31
C PRO A 554 -2.16 -23.71 -10.95
N THR A 555 -1.87 -25.01 -10.97
CA THR A 555 -1.48 -25.76 -9.75
C THR A 555 -0.29 -25.06 -9.09
N PRO A 556 -0.36 -24.67 -7.80
CA PRO A 556 0.70 -23.96 -7.13
C PRO A 556 2.04 -24.71 -7.15
N LEU A 557 3.11 -24.03 -7.55
CA LEU A 557 4.46 -24.58 -7.61
C LEU A 557 5.29 -24.26 -6.36
N LEU A 558 4.88 -23.25 -5.60
CA LEU A 558 5.44 -22.91 -4.29
C LEU A 558 4.69 -23.66 -3.18
N VAL A 559 5.29 -23.71 -2.00
CA VAL A 559 4.66 -24.30 -0.81
C VAL A 559 3.64 -23.31 -0.24
N TRP A 560 2.40 -23.76 -0.08
CA TRP A 560 1.30 -23.01 0.54
C TRP A 560 0.71 -23.80 1.69
N SER A 561 0.34 -23.14 2.78
CA SER A 561 -0.47 -23.77 3.82
C SER A 561 -1.94 -23.87 3.36
N ALA A 562 -2.70 -24.80 3.91
CA ALA A 562 -4.13 -24.93 3.59
C ALA A 562 -4.95 -23.65 3.92
N ALA A 563 -4.47 -22.83 4.86
CA ALA A 563 -5.08 -21.57 5.22
C ALA A 563 -4.71 -20.41 4.26
N ASP A 564 -3.61 -20.55 3.52
CA ASP A 564 -3.02 -19.48 2.70
C ASP A 564 -3.00 -19.82 1.21
N GLU A 565 -3.88 -20.68 0.73
CA GLU A 565 -3.97 -20.98 -0.70
C GLU A 565 -4.05 -19.71 -1.56
N PRO A 566 -3.45 -19.68 -2.77
CA PRO A 566 -3.33 -18.45 -3.58
C PRO A 566 -4.66 -17.73 -3.80
N ILE A 567 -5.72 -18.50 -4.14
CA ILE A 567 -7.05 -17.95 -4.42
C ILE A 567 -7.68 -17.40 -3.13
N ALA A 568 -7.60 -18.14 -2.03
CA ALA A 568 -8.12 -17.71 -0.74
C ALA A 568 -7.40 -16.42 -0.28
N MET A 569 -6.07 -16.37 -0.39
CA MET A 569 -5.27 -15.20 -0.05
C MET A 569 -5.61 -13.99 -0.93
N ALA A 570 -5.65 -14.13 -2.24
CA ALA A 570 -6.02 -13.06 -3.16
C ALA A 570 -7.43 -12.56 -2.90
N GLY A 571 -8.36 -13.48 -2.66
CA GLY A 571 -9.73 -13.20 -2.26
C GLY A 571 -9.83 -12.37 -0.98
N THR A 572 -8.81 -12.24 -0.11
CA THR A 572 -8.84 -11.34 1.07
C THR A 572 -8.69 -9.86 0.72
N CYS A 573 -8.34 -9.50 -0.51
CA CYS A 573 -8.24 -8.10 -0.93
C CYS A 573 -9.62 -7.43 -1.00
N ASN A 574 -9.81 -6.40 -0.19
CA ASN A 574 -11.04 -5.57 -0.21
C ASN A 574 -10.98 -4.40 -1.20
N GLY A 575 -9.84 -4.18 -1.88
CA GLY A 575 -9.70 -3.09 -2.84
C GLY A 575 -9.47 -1.69 -2.22
N CYS A 576 -9.23 -1.57 -0.92
CA CYS A 576 -9.13 -0.28 -0.19
C CYS A 576 -8.16 0.74 -0.83
N GLY A 577 -7.13 0.28 -1.53
CA GLY A 577 -6.18 1.13 -2.22
C GLY A 577 -5.02 1.64 -1.34
N ASP A 578 -4.91 1.26 -0.07
CA ASP A 578 -3.79 1.66 0.81
C ASP A 578 -2.42 1.24 0.27
N CYS A 579 -2.40 0.29 -0.65
CA CYS A 579 -1.21 -0.12 -1.38
C CYS A 579 -0.85 0.78 -2.58
N ARG A 580 -1.54 1.92 -2.78
CA ARG A 580 -1.30 2.92 -3.84
C ARG A 580 -0.83 4.29 -3.32
N PRO A 581 -0.05 4.40 -2.23
CA PRO A 581 0.38 5.71 -1.76
C PRO A 581 1.30 6.37 -2.77
N ARG A 582 1.19 7.69 -2.87
CA ARG A 582 2.10 8.53 -3.67
C ARG A 582 2.81 9.59 -2.83
N ALA A 583 2.43 9.72 -1.56
CA ALA A 583 3.12 10.62 -0.63
C ALA A 583 4.58 10.20 -0.44
N LYS A 584 5.45 11.17 -0.24
CA LYS A 584 6.85 10.93 0.08
C LYS A 584 6.99 10.15 1.39
N GLY A 585 7.96 9.26 1.44
CA GLY A 585 8.19 8.41 2.62
C GLY A 585 7.34 7.14 2.67
N GLU A 586 6.27 7.06 1.91
CA GLU A 586 5.48 5.84 1.80
C GLU A 586 6.14 4.84 0.87
N ARG A 587 6.49 3.67 1.41
CA ARG A 587 7.26 2.63 0.69
C ARG A 587 6.38 1.45 0.28
N THR A 588 5.37 1.69 -0.54
CA THR A 588 4.64 0.60 -1.19
C THR A 588 5.12 0.44 -2.62
N CYS A 589 4.56 -0.36 -3.44
CA CYS A 589 5.03 -0.77 -4.77
C CYS A 589 5.86 0.30 -5.54
N PRO A 590 7.19 0.15 -5.68
CA PRO A 590 8.03 1.15 -6.35
C PRO A 590 7.70 1.30 -7.84
N VAL A 591 7.22 0.23 -8.48
CA VAL A 591 6.82 0.27 -9.90
C VAL A 591 5.57 1.12 -10.07
N PHE A 592 4.58 1.00 -9.17
CA PHE A 592 3.41 1.88 -9.18
C PHE A 592 3.80 3.35 -8.92
N GLN A 593 4.67 3.61 -7.95
CA GLN A 593 5.12 4.97 -7.66
C GLN A 593 5.82 5.63 -8.86
N ALA A 594 6.59 4.85 -9.62
CA ALA A 594 7.27 5.31 -10.83
C ALA A 594 6.33 5.53 -12.02
N THR A 595 5.40 4.59 -12.26
CA THR A 595 4.60 4.55 -13.49
C THR A 595 3.19 5.13 -13.34
N GLY A 596 2.59 5.01 -12.16
CA GLY A 596 1.21 5.39 -11.90
C GLY A 596 0.14 4.49 -12.50
N ILE A 597 0.51 3.42 -13.20
CA ILE A 597 -0.46 2.52 -13.86
C ILE A 597 -1.14 1.59 -12.85
N GLU A 598 -2.45 1.37 -13.01
CA GLU A 598 -3.22 0.52 -12.09
C GLU A 598 -2.68 -0.92 -12.04
N ALA A 599 -2.31 -1.52 -13.16
CA ALA A 599 -1.75 -2.87 -13.24
C ALA A 599 -0.51 -3.09 -12.34
N ALA A 600 0.26 -2.04 -12.06
CA ALA A 600 1.41 -2.12 -11.16
C ALA A 600 1.01 -2.19 -9.69
N THR A 601 -0.24 -1.83 -9.32
CA THR A 601 -0.66 -1.81 -7.92
C THR A 601 -0.76 -3.21 -7.32
N PRO A 602 -0.47 -3.37 -6.02
CA PRO A 602 -0.68 -4.66 -5.35
C PRO A 602 -2.13 -5.14 -5.37
N ARG A 603 -3.12 -4.24 -5.25
CA ARG A 603 -4.54 -4.63 -5.33
C ARG A 603 -4.91 -5.16 -6.72
N ALA A 604 -4.40 -4.55 -7.79
CA ALA A 604 -4.63 -5.03 -9.15
C ALA A 604 -4.05 -6.44 -9.35
N LYS A 605 -2.86 -6.70 -8.81
CA LYS A 605 -2.21 -8.01 -8.84
C LYS A 605 -2.98 -9.07 -8.05
N ALA A 606 -3.52 -8.73 -6.87
CA ALA A 606 -4.41 -9.63 -6.13
C ALA A 606 -5.72 -9.86 -6.91
N ASN A 607 -6.29 -8.80 -7.50
CA ASN A 607 -7.50 -8.92 -8.31
C ASN A 607 -7.28 -9.78 -9.56
N LEU A 608 -6.09 -9.74 -10.18
CA LEU A 608 -5.73 -10.61 -11.30
C LEU A 608 -5.89 -12.10 -10.95
N VAL A 609 -5.44 -12.52 -9.75
CA VAL A 609 -5.62 -13.91 -9.29
C VAL A 609 -7.11 -14.26 -9.18
N ASN A 610 -7.93 -13.34 -8.67
CA ASN A 610 -9.38 -13.53 -8.62
C ASN A 610 -10.01 -13.63 -10.01
N LEU A 611 -9.54 -12.83 -10.98
CA LEU A 611 -10.00 -12.87 -12.37
C LEU A 611 -9.65 -14.17 -13.08
N LEU A 612 -8.43 -14.68 -12.85
CA LEU A 612 -7.99 -15.97 -13.39
C LEU A 612 -8.79 -17.15 -12.83
N ASN A 613 -9.51 -16.97 -11.75
CA ASN A 613 -10.39 -17.95 -11.14
C ASN A 613 -11.90 -17.61 -11.30
N GLY A 614 -12.20 -16.53 -12.01
CA GLY A 614 -13.56 -16.04 -12.24
C GLY A 614 -14.17 -16.50 -13.57
N PRO A 615 -15.40 -16.08 -13.85
CA PRO A 615 -16.11 -16.46 -15.07
C PRO A 615 -15.48 -15.93 -16.36
N THR A 616 -14.66 -14.90 -16.30
CA THR A 616 -13.95 -14.30 -17.45
C THR A 616 -12.53 -14.85 -17.62
N SER A 617 -12.15 -15.86 -16.86
CA SER A 617 -10.80 -16.45 -16.90
C SER A 617 -10.37 -16.92 -18.30
N ALA A 618 -11.29 -17.47 -19.09
CA ALA A 618 -11.01 -17.91 -20.47
C ALA A 618 -10.63 -16.78 -21.43
N GLU A 619 -10.93 -15.52 -21.10
CA GLU A 619 -10.57 -14.34 -21.88
C GLU A 619 -9.15 -13.84 -21.57
N ILE A 620 -8.51 -14.36 -20.51
CA ILE A 620 -7.20 -13.90 -20.01
C ILE A 620 -6.15 -14.93 -20.36
N SER A 621 -5.24 -14.59 -21.29
CA SER A 621 -4.10 -15.44 -21.63
C SER A 621 -3.06 -15.44 -20.50
N GLN A 622 -2.30 -16.51 -20.39
CA GLN A 622 -1.17 -16.58 -19.47
C GLN A 622 -0.12 -15.50 -19.72
N ASP A 623 0.12 -15.12 -20.97
CA ASP A 623 1.03 -14.03 -21.31
C ASP A 623 0.55 -12.69 -20.75
N ASN A 624 -0.73 -12.34 -20.91
CA ASN A 624 -1.31 -11.12 -20.35
C ASN A 624 -1.23 -11.10 -18.82
N ALA A 625 -1.45 -12.23 -18.16
CA ALA A 625 -1.28 -12.35 -16.73
C ALA A 625 0.19 -12.19 -16.30
N ALA A 626 1.11 -12.78 -17.06
CA ALA A 626 2.54 -12.69 -16.81
C ALA A 626 3.09 -11.26 -17.01
N GLU A 627 2.55 -10.47 -17.96
CA GLU A 627 2.88 -9.05 -18.12
C GLU A 627 2.57 -8.25 -16.84
N VAL A 628 1.42 -8.45 -16.23
CA VAL A 628 1.08 -7.83 -14.95
C VAL A 628 1.99 -8.34 -13.82
N ALA A 629 2.28 -9.65 -13.79
CA ALA A 629 3.17 -10.25 -12.81
C ALA A 629 4.62 -9.73 -12.95
N ALA A 630 5.09 -9.42 -14.18
CA ALA A 630 6.40 -8.83 -14.42
C ALA A 630 6.58 -7.44 -13.78
N LEU A 631 5.49 -6.71 -13.53
CA LEU A 631 5.51 -5.47 -12.77
C LEU A 631 5.75 -5.68 -11.26
N CYS A 632 5.90 -6.93 -10.79
CA CYS A 632 6.26 -7.24 -9.41
C CYS A 632 7.74 -7.56 -9.28
N VAL A 633 8.44 -6.77 -8.49
CA VAL A 633 9.89 -6.86 -8.24
C VAL A 633 10.25 -7.58 -6.94
N ASN A 634 9.31 -8.29 -6.32
CA ASN A 634 9.48 -9.07 -5.10
C ASN A 634 10.08 -8.30 -3.90
N CYS A 635 9.80 -7.00 -3.77
CA CYS A 635 10.34 -6.16 -2.68
C CYS A 635 9.65 -6.38 -1.31
N LYS A 636 8.57 -7.14 -1.23
CA LYS A 636 7.74 -7.46 -0.05
C LYS A 636 7.05 -6.28 0.65
N MET A 637 7.29 -5.03 0.28
CA MET A 637 6.78 -3.86 1.00
C MET A 637 5.24 -3.80 1.06
N CYS A 638 4.55 -4.27 0.02
CA CYS A 638 3.08 -4.29 0.02
C CYS A 638 2.48 -5.26 1.05
N ARG A 639 3.17 -6.35 1.41
CA ARG A 639 2.74 -7.29 2.46
C ARG A 639 2.71 -6.60 3.83
N ASP A 640 3.69 -5.77 4.09
CA ASP A 640 3.82 -5.08 5.39
C ASP A 640 2.80 -3.96 5.55
N THR A 641 2.52 -3.21 4.49
CA THR A 641 1.53 -2.13 4.45
C THR A 641 0.10 -2.66 4.44
N CYS A 642 -0.15 -3.84 3.86
CA CYS A 642 -1.49 -4.40 3.71
C CYS A 642 -2.10 -4.82 5.05
N HIS A 643 -3.29 -4.30 5.38
CA HIS A 643 -4.03 -4.70 6.58
C HIS A 643 -4.41 -6.19 6.56
N ALA A 644 -4.74 -6.73 5.38
CA ALA A 644 -5.06 -8.15 5.18
C ALA A 644 -3.82 -9.06 5.03
N LYS A 645 -2.60 -8.49 5.10
CA LYS A 645 -1.31 -9.21 5.02
C LYS A 645 -1.15 -10.11 3.79
N ILE A 646 -1.70 -9.69 2.66
CA ILE A 646 -1.63 -10.44 1.39
C ILE A 646 -0.18 -10.46 0.89
N ASP A 647 0.39 -11.64 0.68
CA ASP A 647 1.69 -11.80 0.04
C ASP A 647 1.57 -11.74 -1.49
N VAL A 648 1.28 -10.53 -2.01
CA VAL A 648 1.18 -10.28 -3.46
C VAL A 648 2.45 -10.72 -4.20
N PRO A 649 3.67 -10.48 -3.72
CA PRO A 649 4.87 -11.01 -4.35
C PRO A 649 4.85 -12.53 -4.55
N LYS A 650 4.41 -13.32 -3.56
CA LYS A 650 4.31 -14.77 -3.69
C LYS A 650 3.25 -15.19 -4.73
N LEU A 651 2.10 -14.49 -4.76
CA LEU A 651 1.08 -14.69 -5.81
C LEU A 651 1.63 -14.42 -7.21
N MET A 652 2.42 -13.37 -7.38
CA MET A 652 3.01 -13.04 -8.69
C MET A 652 4.11 -14.01 -9.10
N LEU A 653 4.84 -14.58 -8.16
CA LEU A 653 5.80 -15.66 -8.42
C LEU A 653 5.09 -16.90 -8.97
N GLU A 654 3.92 -17.27 -8.44
CA GLU A 654 3.13 -18.39 -8.98
C GLU A 654 2.71 -18.16 -10.43
N ILE A 655 2.23 -16.95 -10.78
CA ILE A 655 1.84 -16.64 -12.16
C ILE A 655 3.04 -16.72 -13.10
N LYS A 656 4.20 -16.17 -12.69
CA LYS A 656 5.43 -16.26 -13.48
C LYS A 656 5.89 -17.71 -13.66
N ALA A 657 5.83 -18.49 -12.58
CA ALA A 657 6.21 -19.89 -12.57
C ALA A 657 5.31 -20.75 -13.46
N ALA A 658 4.00 -20.51 -13.44
CA ALA A 658 3.05 -21.19 -14.30
C ALA A 658 3.33 -20.95 -15.79
N ARG A 659 3.53 -19.66 -16.17
CA ARG A 659 3.91 -19.33 -17.55
C ARG A 659 5.22 -20.02 -17.95
N GLN A 660 6.22 -19.99 -17.06
CA GLN A 660 7.51 -20.63 -17.31
C GLN A 660 7.39 -22.15 -17.46
N ALA A 661 6.55 -22.81 -16.66
CA ALA A 661 6.34 -24.25 -16.76
C ALA A 661 5.67 -24.65 -18.08
N GLU A 662 4.82 -23.79 -18.65
CA GLU A 662 4.12 -24.08 -19.92
C GLU A 662 4.94 -23.68 -21.15
N HIS A 663 5.58 -22.51 -21.15
CA HIS A 663 6.22 -21.93 -22.33
C HIS A 663 7.76 -21.91 -22.25
N GLY A 664 8.34 -22.25 -21.08
CA GLY A 664 9.76 -22.06 -20.81
C GLY A 664 10.14 -20.60 -20.54
N LEU A 665 11.42 -20.36 -20.21
CA LEU A 665 11.97 -19.02 -20.05
C LEU A 665 12.33 -18.43 -21.41
N ASP A 666 11.99 -17.18 -21.62
CA ASP A 666 12.57 -16.40 -22.71
C ASP A 666 14.09 -16.34 -22.56
N TRP A 667 14.81 -16.25 -23.67
CA TRP A 667 16.28 -16.27 -23.66
C TRP A 667 16.90 -15.26 -22.70
N THR A 668 16.34 -14.06 -22.62
CA THR A 668 16.82 -13.01 -21.71
C THR A 668 16.57 -13.39 -20.24
N ASP A 669 15.40 -13.95 -19.93
CA ASP A 669 15.05 -14.40 -18.59
C ASP A 669 15.87 -15.63 -18.16
N TRP A 670 16.17 -16.50 -19.10
CA TRP A 670 17.06 -17.65 -18.88
C TRP A 670 18.46 -17.20 -18.45
N VAL A 671 19.03 -16.18 -19.11
CA VAL A 671 20.35 -15.62 -18.76
C VAL A 671 20.28 -14.95 -17.37
N PHE A 672 19.22 -14.18 -17.09
CA PHE A 672 19.07 -13.54 -15.78
C PHE A 672 18.81 -14.54 -14.65
N ALA A 673 18.14 -15.64 -14.91
CA ALA A 673 17.98 -16.72 -13.92
C ALA A 673 19.32 -17.37 -13.54
N ARG A 674 20.32 -17.33 -14.44
CA ARG A 674 21.63 -17.96 -14.28
C ARG A 674 22.76 -16.97 -14.00
N LEU A 675 22.46 -15.87 -13.28
CA LEU A 675 23.45 -14.83 -12.97
C LEU A 675 24.70 -15.34 -12.27
N GLU A 676 24.60 -16.39 -11.48
CA GLU A 676 25.77 -16.96 -10.80
C GLU A 676 26.75 -17.58 -11.80
N ALA A 677 26.24 -18.35 -12.77
CA ALA A 677 27.08 -18.92 -13.85
C ALA A 677 27.72 -17.82 -14.72
N VAL A 678 26.93 -16.76 -15.00
CA VAL A 678 27.45 -15.59 -15.74
C VAL A 678 28.54 -14.89 -14.93
N ALA A 679 28.34 -14.69 -13.64
CA ALA A 679 29.30 -14.03 -12.76
C ALA A 679 30.59 -14.87 -12.56
N LEU A 680 30.44 -16.19 -12.43
CA LEU A 680 31.57 -17.12 -12.35
C LEU A 680 32.43 -17.07 -13.63
N THR A 681 31.77 -17.12 -14.80
CA THR A 681 32.44 -17.01 -16.10
C THR A 681 33.10 -15.64 -16.26
N GLY A 682 32.34 -14.56 -15.95
CA GLY A 682 32.86 -13.20 -15.98
C GLY A 682 34.07 -13.00 -15.08
N SER A 683 34.07 -13.59 -13.90
CA SER A 683 35.18 -13.52 -12.92
C SER A 683 36.41 -14.29 -13.43
N ASN A 684 36.24 -15.45 -14.05
CA ASN A 684 37.36 -16.22 -14.60
C ASN A 684 38.10 -15.50 -15.73
N PHE A 685 37.37 -14.69 -16.51
CA PHE A 685 37.91 -13.90 -17.62
C PHE A 685 37.82 -12.38 -17.36
N ALA A 686 37.84 -11.95 -16.12
CA ALA A 686 37.53 -10.59 -15.70
C ALA A 686 38.24 -9.47 -16.49
N PRO A 687 39.56 -9.51 -16.78
CA PRO A 687 40.22 -8.44 -17.55
C PRO A 687 39.61 -8.26 -18.96
N ILE A 688 39.31 -9.37 -19.60
CA ILE A 688 38.77 -9.36 -20.97
C ILE A 688 37.30 -8.93 -20.96
N VAL A 689 36.51 -9.53 -20.06
CA VAL A 689 35.07 -9.26 -19.97
C VAL A 689 34.82 -7.80 -19.57
N ASN A 690 35.55 -7.27 -18.59
CA ASN A 690 35.42 -5.88 -18.17
C ASN A 690 35.81 -4.90 -19.31
N ALA A 691 36.87 -5.20 -20.06
CA ALA A 691 37.28 -4.40 -21.23
C ALA A 691 36.22 -4.42 -22.35
N LEU A 692 35.57 -5.57 -22.57
CA LEU A 692 34.48 -5.70 -23.54
C LEU A 692 33.24 -4.94 -23.10
N LEU A 693 32.83 -5.08 -21.83
CA LEU A 693 31.66 -4.39 -21.26
C LEU A 693 31.81 -2.86 -21.25
N ALA A 694 33.06 -2.35 -21.30
CA ALA A 694 33.32 -0.91 -21.42
C ALA A 694 33.10 -0.35 -22.82
N ARG A 695 32.96 -1.21 -23.86
CA ARG A 695 32.83 -0.76 -25.25
C ARG A 695 31.37 -0.44 -25.60
N PRO A 696 31.05 0.76 -26.13
CA PRO A 696 29.68 1.12 -26.52
C PRO A 696 29.03 0.15 -27.53
N SER A 697 29.82 -0.39 -28.48
CA SER A 697 29.33 -1.37 -29.46
C SER A 697 28.89 -2.69 -28.82
N VAL A 698 29.63 -3.17 -27.81
CA VAL A 698 29.26 -4.37 -27.06
C VAL A 698 28.01 -4.11 -26.23
N ARG A 699 27.91 -2.94 -25.61
CA ARG A 699 26.73 -2.52 -24.85
C ARG A 699 25.49 -2.45 -25.73
N TRP A 700 25.63 -1.92 -26.95
CA TRP A 700 24.54 -1.89 -27.90
C TRP A 700 24.08 -3.31 -28.31
N VAL A 701 25.02 -4.23 -28.54
CA VAL A 701 24.68 -5.64 -28.80
C VAL A 701 23.96 -6.27 -27.60
N LEU A 702 24.45 -6.07 -26.38
CA LEU A 702 23.82 -6.60 -25.18
C LEU A 702 22.40 -6.08 -24.98
N GLU A 703 22.15 -4.83 -25.37
CA GLU A 703 20.80 -4.27 -25.34
C GLU A 703 19.89 -4.93 -26.37
N LYS A 704 20.36 -5.12 -27.58
CA LYS A 704 19.55 -5.71 -28.65
C LYS A 704 19.30 -7.21 -28.49
N VAL A 705 20.27 -7.94 -27.94
CA VAL A 705 20.20 -9.41 -27.80
C VAL A 705 19.60 -9.82 -26.45
N PHE A 706 19.98 -9.15 -25.36
CA PHE A 706 19.59 -9.54 -24.00
C PHE A 706 18.69 -8.51 -23.31
N GLY A 707 18.28 -7.44 -23.99
CA GLY A 707 17.47 -6.38 -23.37
C GLY A 707 18.18 -5.64 -22.22
N LEU A 708 19.50 -5.77 -22.09
CA LEU A 708 20.28 -5.13 -21.02
C LEU A 708 20.57 -3.68 -21.41
N SER A 709 20.07 -2.71 -20.63
CA SER A 709 20.21 -1.29 -20.96
C SER A 709 21.67 -0.88 -21.17
N ARG A 710 21.99 -0.31 -22.34
CA ARG A 710 23.30 0.26 -22.63
C ARG A 710 23.63 1.49 -21.75
N HIS A 711 22.62 2.17 -21.21
CA HIS A 711 22.79 3.32 -20.35
C HIS A 711 23.11 2.91 -18.89
N ARG A 712 22.83 1.65 -18.49
CA ARG A 712 23.09 1.15 -17.15
C ARG A 712 24.56 0.85 -16.93
N ARG A 713 25.16 1.38 -15.85
CA ARG A 713 26.52 1.01 -15.46
C ARG A 713 26.53 -0.38 -14.82
N LEU A 714 27.35 -1.28 -15.35
CA LEU A 714 27.45 -2.64 -14.86
C LEU A 714 28.57 -2.78 -13.83
N PRO A 715 28.41 -3.67 -12.82
CA PRO A 715 29.50 -3.94 -11.88
C PRO A 715 30.65 -4.69 -12.57
N ALA A 716 31.87 -4.28 -12.27
CA ALA A 716 33.06 -4.96 -12.77
C ALA A 716 33.23 -6.33 -12.10
N PHE A 717 33.71 -7.32 -12.82
CA PHE A 717 34.07 -8.63 -12.28
C PHE A 717 35.48 -8.61 -11.70
N THR A 718 35.68 -9.33 -10.58
CA THR A 718 36.99 -9.54 -9.99
C THR A 718 37.63 -10.85 -10.47
N SER A 719 38.91 -10.83 -10.77
CA SER A 719 39.66 -12.05 -11.20
C SER A 719 39.84 -13.09 -10.07
N ARG A 720 39.71 -12.69 -8.80
CA ARG A 720 39.81 -13.55 -7.63
C ARG A 720 38.56 -13.40 -6.79
N SER A 721 37.59 -14.31 -6.98
CA SER A 721 36.36 -14.35 -6.16
C SER A 721 36.65 -14.49 -4.68
N PHE A 722 35.72 -14.06 -3.82
CA PHE A 722 35.92 -14.20 -2.37
C PHE A 722 36.10 -15.67 -1.95
N LEU A 723 35.37 -16.63 -2.48
CA LEU A 723 35.50 -18.04 -2.17
C LEU A 723 36.90 -18.58 -2.50
N LYS A 724 37.54 -18.09 -3.59
CA LYS A 724 38.97 -18.42 -3.89
C LYS A 724 39.90 -17.81 -2.83
N ARG A 725 39.64 -16.58 -2.37
CA ARG A 725 40.44 -15.93 -1.29
C ARG A 725 40.24 -16.63 0.06
N ALA A 726 38.98 -16.99 0.40
CA ALA A 726 38.65 -17.71 1.64
C ALA A 726 39.34 -19.08 1.73
N ARG A 727 39.42 -19.81 0.58
CA ARG A 727 40.15 -21.07 0.50
C ARG A 727 41.65 -20.85 0.76
N GLY A 728 42.27 -19.86 0.15
CA GLY A 728 43.65 -19.48 0.38
C GLY A 728 43.94 -19.05 1.82
N ALA A 729 42.99 -18.40 2.50
CA ALA A 729 43.09 -17.98 3.88
C ALA A 729 42.72 -19.07 4.92
N GLY A 730 42.40 -20.29 4.46
CA GLY A 730 42.07 -21.41 5.35
C GLY A 730 40.65 -21.33 5.97
N LEU A 731 39.78 -20.38 5.54
CA LEU A 731 38.42 -20.18 6.11
C LEU A 731 37.44 -21.29 5.72
N THR A 732 37.82 -22.13 4.74
CA THR A 732 36.99 -23.25 4.26
C THR A 732 37.28 -24.58 4.96
N ARG A 733 38.13 -24.55 5.99
CA ARG A 733 38.41 -25.72 6.83
C ARG A 733 37.73 -25.54 8.18
N LYS A 734 36.89 -26.47 8.59
CA LYS A 734 36.39 -26.55 9.96
C LYS A 734 37.58 -26.79 10.86
N ARG A 735 37.86 -25.92 11.83
CA ARG A 735 38.70 -26.26 12.94
C ARG A 735 37.88 -27.23 13.78
N GLY A 736 38.41 -28.44 14.02
CA GLY A 736 37.72 -29.41 14.86
C GLY A 736 37.31 -28.73 16.16
N VAL A 737 36.04 -28.76 16.49
CA VAL A 737 35.58 -28.42 17.83
C VAL A 737 36.33 -29.36 18.74
N ARG A 738 37.33 -28.87 19.47
CA ARG A 738 37.81 -29.59 20.61
C ARG A 738 36.60 -29.76 21.49
N ASN A 739 36.07 -30.99 21.58
CA ASN A 739 35.22 -31.42 22.67
C ASN A 739 36.05 -31.18 23.96
N SER A 740 36.10 -29.96 24.43
CA SER A 740 36.53 -29.66 25.78
C SER A 740 35.39 -30.19 26.65
N GLU A 741 35.63 -31.42 27.16
CA GLU A 741 35.11 -31.92 28.41
C GLU A 741 33.89 -31.19 29.00
N PHE A 742 32.73 -31.36 28.36
CA PHE A 742 31.48 -31.26 29.07
C PHE A 742 31.01 -32.67 29.47
N GLY A 743 31.93 -33.37 30.15
CA GLY A 743 31.66 -34.55 30.93
C GLY A 743 31.50 -34.16 32.39
N SER A 744 30.29 -34.44 32.91
CA SER A 744 29.89 -34.50 34.33
C SER A 744 29.91 -33.18 35.13
N ARG A 745 28.75 -32.49 35.13
CA ARG A 745 27.92 -32.22 36.28
C ARG A 745 28.58 -31.82 37.60
N ASN A 746 28.53 -30.54 37.87
CA ASN A 746 28.23 -30.07 39.21
C ASN A 746 27.31 -28.82 39.11
N PRO A 747 26.10 -28.76 39.70
CA PRO A 747 25.13 -27.66 39.48
C PRO A 747 25.45 -26.33 40.20
N SER A 748 26.61 -26.18 40.76
CA SER A 748 26.97 -25.08 41.68
C SER A 748 27.96 -24.02 41.15
N PHE A 749 28.39 -24.12 39.88
CA PHE A 749 29.21 -23.04 39.29
C PHE A 749 28.39 -22.31 38.19
N ARG A 750 27.78 -21.17 38.53
CA ARG A 750 27.35 -20.16 37.55
C ARG A 750 28.61 -19.48 37.01
N VAL A 751 29.02 -19.83 35.78
CA VAL A 751 29.98 -19.04 35.01
C VAL A 751 29.33 -17.69 34.71
N PRO A 752 30.00 -16.55 34.95
CA PRO A 752 29.46 -15.24 34.58
C PRO A 752 29.12 -15.20 33.09
N SER A 753 28.02 -14.60 32.72
CA SER A 753 27.51 -14.56 31.33
C SER A 753 28.47 -13.89 30.31
N SER A 754 29.50 -13.22 30.76
CA SER A 754 30.56 -12.61 29.96
C SER A 754 31.63 -13.58 29.43
N GLU A 755 31.71 -14.83 29.94
CA GLU A 755 32.78 -15.79 29.63
C GLU A 755 32.38 -16.87 28.59
N ILE A 756 31.13 -16.95 28.19
CA ILE A 756 30.73 -17.89 27.14
C ILE A 756 31.16 -17.31 25.78
N PRO A 757 32.07 -17.99 25.04
CA PRO A 757 32.51 -17.50 23.73
C PRO A 757 31.29 -17.40 22.79
N PRO A 758 31.26 -16.39 21.91
CA PRO A 758 30.16 -16.29 20.93
C PRO A 758 30.16 -17.53 20.03
N SER A 759 28.95 -17.97 19.62
CA SER A 759 28.79 -19.07 18.67
C SER A 759 29.62 -18.84 17.41
N PRO A 760 30.26 -19.86 16.85
CA PRO A 760 31.00 -19.74 15.60
C PRO A 760 30.05 -19.34 14.47
N VAL A 761 30.54 -18.59 13.48
CA VAL A 761 29.77 -18.05 12.37
C VAL A 761 30.02 -18.86 11.10
N ALA A 762 28.96 -19.32 10.46
CA ALA A 762 28.96 -19.81 9.10
C ALA A 762 28.57 -18.66 8.16
N LEU A 763 29.51 -18.14 7.38
CA LEU A 763 29.30 -16.97 6.55
C LEU A 763 28.65 -17.35 5.22
N PHE A 764 27.46 -16.81 4.93
CA PHE A 764 26.80 -16.91 3.64
C PHE A 764 27.22 -15.74 2.75
N VAL A 765 27.76 -16.06 1.57
CA VAL A 765 28.30 -15.05 0.64
C VAL A 765 27.62 -15.18 -0.72
N ASP A 766 26.77 -14.21 -1.06
CA ASP A 766 26.02 -14.18 -2.30
C ASP A 766 26.86 -13.72 -3.51
N ILE A 767 26.26 -13.69 -4.68
CA ILE A 767 26.90 -13.45 -5.99
C ILE A 767 27.76 -12.18 -5.98
N TYR A 768 27.21 -11.03 -5.55
CA TYR A 768 27.92 -9.75 -5.65
C TYR A 768 29.14 -9.66 -4.72
N PRO A 769 29.05 -9.97 -3.41
CA PRO A 769 30.21 -10.04 -2.53
C PRO A 769 31.23 -11.11 -2.92
N ASN A 770 30.83 -12.10 -3.73
CA ASN A 770 31.75 -13.14 -4.20
C ASN A 770 32.51 -12.70 -5.46
N PHE A 771 31.82 -12.20 -6.49
CA PHE A 771 32.38 -12.04 -7.84
C PHE A 771 32.63 -10.58 -8.25
N ASN A 772 32.03 -9.60 -7.56
CA ASN A 772 32.14 -8.18 -7.95
C ASN A 772 32.86 -7.34 -6.89
N ASP A 773 32.48 -7.44 -5.60
CA ASP A 773 33.16 -6.72 -4.50
C ASP A 773 33.53 -7.62 -3.32
N PRO A 774 34.59 -8.42 -3.42
CA PRO A 774 35.06 -9.29 -2.33
C PRO A 774 35.43 -8.55 -1.05
N LEU A 775 35.66 -7.24 -1.10
CA LEU A 775 36.02 -6.45 0.06
C LEU A 775 34.89 -6.38 1.10
N ILE A 776 33.64 -6.57 0.70
CA ILE A 776 32.50 -6.67 1.63
C ILE A 776 32.68 -7.89 2.54
N ALA A 777 32.86 -9.06 1.95
CA ALA A 777 33.05 -10.31 2.69
C ALA A 777 34.37 -10.32 3.47
N MET A 778 35.44 -9.75 2.93
CA MET A 778 36.72 -9.60 3.64
C MET A 778 36.57 -8.71 4.87
N ALA A 779 35.84 -7.60 4.76
CA ALA A 779 35.55 -6.69 5.86
C ALA A 779 34.79 -7.38 7.00
N ALA A 780 33.70 -8.12 6.64
CA ALA A 780 32.95 -8.90 7.61
C ALA A 780 33.83 -9.93 8.33
N VAL A 781 34.64 -10.70 7.61
CA VAL A 781 35.61 -11.67 8.21
C VAL A 781 36.60 -10.97 9.13
N ALA A 782 37.15 -9.82 8.72
CA ALA A 782 38.13 -9.08 9.52
C ALA A 782 37.50 -8.58 10.83
N ILE A 783 36.28 -8.02 10.78
CA ILE A 783 35.53 -7.56 11.96
C ILE A 783 35.24 -8.74 12.89
N LEU A 784 34.67 -9.83 12.38
CA LEU A 784 34.31 -11.00 13.20
C LEU A 784 35.56 -11.58 13.91
N LYS A 785 36.68 -11.71 13.19
CA LYS A 785 37.97 -12.17 13.78
C LYS A 785 38.51 -11.19 14.81
N HIS A 786 38.39 -9.87 14.60
CA HIS A 786 38.79 -8.85 15.58
C HIS A 786 38.05 -9.00 16.92
N HIS A 787 36.82 -9.49 16.87
CA HIS A 787 35.98 -9.79 18.03
C HIS A 787 36.16 -11.23 18.55
N GLY A 788 37.17 -11.99 18.07
CA GLY A 788 37.43 -13.35 18.50
C GLY A 788 36.42 -14.39 18.04
N ILE A 789 35.58 -14.06 17.02
CA ILE A 789 34.56 -14.95 16.50
C ILE A 789 35.18 -15.86 15.42
N GLU A 790 35.02 -17.17 15.58
CA GLU A 790 35.44 -18.14 14.58
C GLU A 790 34.53 -18.04 13.33
N VAL A 791 35.15 -17.93 12.15
CA VAL A 791 34.45 -17.80 10.87
C VAL A 791 34.76 -18.99 9.98
N TYR A 792 33.70 -19.70 9.58
CA TYR A 792 33.73 -20.75 8.57
C TYR A 792 33.03 -20.32 7.32
N VAL A 793 33.56 -20.58 6.15
CA VAL A 793 32.98 -20.30 4.84
C VAL A 793 32.80 -21.61 4.11
N PRO A 794 31.54 -22.10 3.93
CA PRO A 794 31.31 -23.34 3.23
C PRO A 794 31.78 -23.25 1.76
N PRO A 795 32.65 -24.17 1.32
CA PRO A 795 33.31 -24.06 0.01
C PRO A 795 32.38 -24.44 -1.18
N ARG A 796 31.25 -25.08 -0.90
CA ARG A 796 30.26 -25.55 -1.88
C ARG A 796 28.93 -24.82 -1.79
N GLN A 797 28.86 -23.69 -1.07
CA GLN A 797 27.66 -22.87 -1.07
C GLN A 797 27.40 -22.31 -2.46
N GLU A 798 26.17 -22.15 -2.82
CA GLU A 798 25.68 -21.46 -4.03
C GLU A 798 25.12 -20.08 -3.68
N GLY A 799 24.88 -19.23 -4.67
CA GLY A 799 24.17 -17.98 -4.44
C GLY A 799 22.79 -18.21 -3.81
N CYS A 800 22.14 -17.17 -3.36
CA CYS A 800 20.90 -17.31 -2.59
C CYS A 800 19.69 -17.83 -3.39
N GLY A 801 19.74 -17.85 -4.73
CA GLY A 801 18.63 -18.31 -5.57
C GLY A 801 17.54 -17.27 -5.86
N MET A 802 17.71 -16.00 -5.44
CA MET A 802 16.74 -14.93 -5.73
C MET A 802 16.62 -14.66 -7.23
N ALA A 803 17.70 -14.81 -8.00
CA ALA A 803 17.70 -14.55 -9.43
C ALA A 803 16.76 -15.51 -10.21
N PRO A 804 16.89 -16.83 -10.12
CA PRO A 804 15.93 -17.76 -10.75
C PRO A 804 14.52 -17.59 -10.15
N LEU A 805 14.35 -17.42 -8.85
CA LEU A 805 13.05 -17.23 -8.21
C LEU A 805 12.27 -16.07 -8.84
N THR A 806 12.88 -14.90 -9.00
CA THR A 806 12.20 -13.70 -9.51
C THR A 806 11.84 -13.80 -11.00
N GLN A 807 12.51 -14.66 -11.76
CA GLN A 807 12.16 -14.95 -13.15
C GLN A 807 11.10 -16.06 -13.29
N GLY A 808 10.67 -16.69 -12.21
CA GLY A 808 9.70 -17.80 -12.21
C GLY A 808 10.34 -19.18 -12.41
N ASP A 809 11.68 -19.29 -12.45
CA ASP A 809 12.41 -20.56 -12.52
C ASP A 809 12.47 -21.22 -11.15
N ILE A 810 11.31 -21.76 -10.74
CA ILE A 810 11.12 -22.32 -9.39
C ILE A 810 11.95 -23.60 -9.21
N GLU A 811 12.14 -24.38 -10.26
CA GLU A 811 12.92 -25.62 -10.20
C GLU A 811 14.39 -25.30 -9.87
N THR A 812 15.04 -24.42 -10.66
CA THR A 812 16.41 -24.00 -10.37
C THR A 812 16.53 -23.31 -9.00
N ALA A 813 15.53 -22.50 -8.61
CA ALA A 813 15.52 -21.88 -7.29
C ALA A 813 15.43 -22.92 -6.15
N ARG A 814 14.61 -23.95 -6.34
CA ARG A 814 14.42 -25.06 -5.38
C ARG A 814 15.69 -25.91 -5.25
N GLU A 815 16.33 -26.26 -6.36
CA GLU A 815 17.61 -26.99 -6.36
C GLU A 815 18.68 -26.22 -5.61
N THR A 816 18.84 -24.93 -5.90
CA THR A 816 19.77 -24.03 -5.19
C THR A 816 19.45 -23.98 -3.68
N ALA A 817 18.16 -23.85 -3.33
CA ALA A 817 17.73 -23.83 -1.93
C ALA A 817 18.07 -25.17 -1.23
N GLN A 818 17.77 -26.30 -1.85
CA GLN A 818 18.07 -27.63 -1.29
C GLN A 818 19.57 -27.85 -1.07
N GLN A 819 20.40 -27.40 -2.02
CA GLN A 819 21.87 -27.48 -1.89
C GLN A 819 22.35 -26.67 -0.68
N ASN A 820 21.91 -25.43 -0.55
CA ASN A 820 22.27 -24.59 0.57
C ASN A 820 21.69 -25.09 1.90
N ILE A 821 20.42 -25.53 1.94
CA ILE A 821 19.79 -26.10 3.14
C ILE A 821 20.61 -27.27 3.67
N ARG A 822 21.01 -28.24 2.83
CA ARG A 822 21.84 -29.40 3.23
C ARG A 822 23.13 -28.96 3.90
N ILE A 823 23.80 -27.93 3.38
CA ILE A 823 25.07 -27.44 3.92
C ILE A 823 24.86 -26.74 5.27
N TYR A 824 23.87 -25.84 5.33
CA TYR A 824 23.71 -24.95 6.47
C TYR A 824 22.92 -25.54 7.62
N ALA A 825 21.99 -26.48 7.38
CA ALA A 825 21.29 -27.18 8.45
C ALA A 825 22.23 -27.99 9.35
N ASP A 826 23.21 -28.66 8.75
CA ASP A 826 24.23 -29.38 9.53
C ASP A 826 25.08 -28.40 10.38
N LEU A 827 25.43 -27.25 9.83
CA LEU A 827 26.18 -26.24 10.57
C LEU A 827 25.39 -25.65 11.74
N VAL A 828 24.09 -25.43 11.56
CA VAL A 828 23.20 -24.98 12.65
C VAL A 828 23.16 -26.04 13.77
N ARG A 829 23.04 -27.33 13.42
CA ARG A 829 23.09 -28.44 14.41
C ARG A 829 24.42 -28.52 15.13
N GLU A 830 25.53 -28.13 14.46
CA GLU A 830 26.84 -28.02 15.06
C GLU A 830 27.04 -26.74 15.90
N GLY A 831 26.01 -25.90 16.02
CA GLY A 831 26.03 -24.67 16.85
C GLY A 831 26.54 -23.40 16.14
N TYR A 832 26.67 -23.43 14.80
CA TYR A 832 27.01 -22.23 14.03
C TYR A 832 25.82 -21.33 13.88
N THR A 833 26.05 -20.01 13.93
CA THR A 833 25.09 -19.01 13.47
C THR A 833 25.36 -18.70 12.01
N ILE A 834 24.34 -18.76 11.16
CA ILE A 834 24.46 -18.37 9.75
C ILE A 834 24.38 -16.84 9.67
N VAL A 835 25.44 -16.21 9.15
CA VAL A 835 25.48 -14.76 8.95
C VAL A 835 25.48 -14.45 7.45
N ALA A 836 24.42 -13.82 6.96
CA ALA A 836 24.30 -13.38 5.58
C ALA A 836 24.80 -11.94 5.42
N LEU A 837 25.56 -11.69 4.34
CA LEU A 837 26.16 -10.37 4.09
C LEU A 837 25.19 -9.38 3.46
N GLU A 838 24.10 -9.85 2.87
CA GLU A 838 23.13 -9.00 2.19
C GLU A 838 21.70 -9.31 2.63
N PRO A 839 20.83 -8.30 2.73
CA PRO A 839 19.43 -8.50 3.14
C PRO A 839 18.65 -9.45 2.22
N THR A 840 18.97 -9.47 0.92
CA THR A 840 18.34 -10.36 -0.05
C THR A 840 18.65 -11.83 0.26
N ALA A 841 19.91 -12.12 0.57
CA ALA A 841 20.33 -13.47 0.97
C ALA A 841 19.70 -13.89 2.31
N ALA A 842 19.69 -12.98 3.29
CA ALA A 842 19.02 -13.22 4.57
C ALA A 842 17.52 -13.50 4.39
N LEU A 843 16.82 -12.74 3.52
CA LEU A 843 15.40 -12.95 3.21
C LEU A 843 15.16 -14.31 2.53
N MET A 844 16.03 -14.70 1.60
CA MET A 844 15.93 -16.02 0.96
C MET A 844 16.04 -17.14 1.99
N LEU A 845 17.09 -17.11 2.81
CA LEU A 845 17.36 -18.15 3.82
C LEU A 845 16.26 -18.20 4.91
N THR A 846 15.73 -17.06 5.35
CA THR A 846 14.77 -17.00 6.46
C THR A 846 13.30 -17.18 6.03
N GLN A 847 12.94 -16.79 4.81
CA GLN A 847 11.53 -16.77 4.37
C GLN A 847 11.29 -17.54 3.07
N GLU A 848 12.03 -17.24 1.99
CA GLU A 848 11.72 -17.77 0.67
C GLU A 848 12.07 -19.25 0.52
N TYR A 849 13.12 -19.73 1.19
CA TYR A 849 13.45 -21.18 1.19
C TYR A 849 12.32 -22.03 1.73
N ARG A 850 11.58 -21.53 2.72
CA ARG A 850 10.37 -22.19 3.24
C ARG A 850 9.19 -22.19 2.25
N ASN A 851 9.19 -21.27 1.29
CA ASN A 851 8.23 -21.29 0.19
C ASN A 851 8.62 -22.28 -0.92
N LEU A 852 9.89 -22.73 -0.96
CA LEU A 852 10.43 -23.67 -1.95
C LEU A 852 10.52 -25.09 -1.40
N VAL A 853 10.84 -25.24 -0.12
CA VAL A 853 11.10 -26.53 0.57
C VAL A 853 10.50 -26.45 1.99
N ASP A 854 9.52 -27.30 2.28
CA ASP A 854 8.86 -27.36 3.60
C ASP A 854 9.32 -28.58 4.36
N ASP A 855 10.48 -28.47 5.02
CA ASP A 855 11.04 -29.51 5.86
C ASP A 855 11.67 -28.94 7.15
N ALA A 856 12.12 -29.82 8.04
CA ALA A 856 12.74 -29.45 9.30
C ALA A 856 14.09 -28.72 9.10
N ASP A 857 14.80 -29.03 8.01
CA ASP A 857 16.12 -28.46 7.72
C ASP A 857 16.00 -27.02 7.22
N SER A 858 15.02 -26.73 6.35
CA SER A 858 14.70 -25.38 5.92
C SER A 858 14.29 -24.47 7.10
N LYS A 859 13.53 -25.04 8.05
CA LYS A 859 13.16 -24.34 9.29
C LYS A 859 14.38 -24.05 10.17
N ALA A 860 15.28 -25.03 10.37
CA ALA A 860 16.50 -24.84 11.14
C ALA A 860 17.39 -23.77 10.51
N VAL A 861 17.57 -23.76 9.18
CA VAL A 861 18.31 -22.73 8.46
C VAL A 861 17.68 -21.35 8.65
N ALA A 862 16.35 -21.25 8.56
CA ALA A 862 15.64 -19.99 8.74
C ALA A 862 15.84 -19.41 10.15
N GLU A 863 15.71 -20.25 11.19
CA GLU A 863 15.88 -19.85 12.58
C GLU A 863 17.34 -19.56 12.94
N GLY A 864 18.31 -20.22 12.28
CA GLY A 864 19.74 -20.05 12.48
C GLY A 864 20.37 -18.87 11.71
N THR A 865 19.60 -18.17 10.87
CA THR A 865 20.12 -17.12 9.97
C THR A 865 19.85 -15.70 10.49
N ILE A 866 20.87 -14.85 10.41
CA ILE A 866 20.80 -13.42 10.73
C ILE A 866 21.61 -12.60 9.70
N GLU A 867 21.17 -11.38 9.42
CA GLU A 867 21.92 -10.42 8.59
C GLU A 867 23.09 -9.82 9.38
N ILE A 868 24.22 -9.51 8.70
CA ILE A 868 25.48 -9.12 9.33
C ILE A 868 25.36 -7.87 10.21
N THR A 869 24.63 -6.82 9.79
CA THR A 869 24.50 -5.61 10.60
C THR A 869 23.63 -5.85 11.84
N ALA A 870 22.59 -6.65 11.71
CA ALA A 870 21.75 -7.08 12.82
C ALA A 870 22.55 -7.97 13.80
N TYR A 871 23.43 -8.84 13.29
CA TYR A 871 24.32 -9.65 14.12
C TYR A 871 25.29 -8.78 14.94
N LEU A 872 25.93 -7.79 14.30
CA LEU A 872 26.85 -6.87 14.96
C LEU A 872 26.15 -5.98 16.00
N ALA A 873 24.92 -5.51 15.70
CA ALA A 873 24.11 -4.77 16.67
C ALA A 873 23.76 -5.61 17.90
N GLY A 874 23.40 -6.88 17.71
CA GLY A 874 23.17 -7.79 18.82
C GLY A 874 24.42 -8.05 19.67
N LEU A 875 25.61 -7.96 19.09
CA LEU A 875 26.86 -7.96 19.87
C LEU A 875 27.03 -6.65 20.65
N HIS A 876 26.66 -5.52 20.05
CA HIS A 876 26.76 -4.21 20.72
C HIS A 876 25.81 -4.13 21.92
N GLU A 877 24.56 -4.54 21.77
CA GLU A 877 23.55 -4.59 22.86
C GLU A 877 24.02 -5.46 24.05
N LYS A 878 24.75 -6.52 23.75
CA LYS A 878 25.33 -7.42 24.77
C LYS A 878 26.67 -6.93 25.33
N GLY A 879 27.15 -5.74 24.96
CA GLY A 879 28.42 -5.17 25.35
C GLY A 879 29.65 -5.96 24.84
N ARG A 880 29.48 -6.73 23.75
CA ARG A 880 30.53 -7.58 23.17
C ARG A 880 31.17 -7.02 21.90
N LEU A 881 30.54 -5.98 21.31
CA LEU A 881 31.14 -5.25 20.19
C LEU A 881 32.17 -4.27 20.75
N ARG A 882 33.44 -4.43 20.39
CA ARG A 882 34.49 -3.49 20.74
C ARG A 882 34.27 -2.19 19.95
N THR A 883 34.60 -1.05 20.59
CA THR A 883 34.56 0.27 19.96
C THR A 883 35.95 0.91 19.91
N ASP A 884 36.99 0.06 19.87
CA ASP A 884 38.42 0.38 19.82
C ASP A 884 38.85 0.87 18.41
N PHE A 885 38.09 1.82 17.87
CA PHE A 885 38.35 2.41 16.56
C PHE A 885 39.71 3.15 16.58
N THR A 886 40.55 2.86 15.59
CA THR A 886 41.88 3.47 15.41
C THR A 886 41.87 4.58 14.36
N ARG A 887 40.76 4.72 13.60
CA ARG A 887 40.59 5.74 12.56
C ARG A 887 39.24 6.43 12.70
N SER A 888 39.23 7.74 12.40
CA SER A 888 38.03 8.55 12.29
C SER A 888 37.69 8.82 10.82
N LEU A 889 36.45 9.19 10.57
CA LEU A 889 35.96 9.62 9.26
C LEU A 889 35.09 10.88 9.45
N ASP A 890 35.68 12.07 9.27
CA ASP A 890 34.90 13.33 9.38
C ASP A 890 34.14 13.58 8.10
N ALA A 891 32.92 13.05 8.04
CA ALA A 891 32.04 13.14 6.87
C ALA A 891 30.58 12.98 7.28
N THR A 892 29.69 13.50 6.42
CA THR A 892 28.27 13.14 6.45
C THR A 892 27.99 12.08 5.39
N LEU A 893 27.37 11.01 5.80
CA LEU A 893 27.07 9.83 5.01
C LEU A 893 25.54 9.68 4.90
N GLY A 894 25.02 9.51 3.67
CA GLY A 894 23.62 9.16 3.44
C GLY A 894 23.45 7.63 3.41
N HIS A 895 22.69 7.09 4.36
CA HIS A 895 22.43 5.65 4.46
C HIS A 895 21.04 5.32 3.94
N HIS A 896 20.97 4.57 2.82
CA HIS A 896 19.70 4.08 2.28
C HIS A 896 19.33 2.72 2.88
N VAL A 897 18.13 2.65 3.46
CA VAL A 897 17.57 1.39 4.02
C VAL A 897 16.97 0.55 2.90
N PRO A 898 17.47 -0.67 2.62
CA PRO A 898 16.92 -1.54 1.57
C PRO A 898 15.55 -2.11 1.91
N CYS A 899 14.73 -2.39 0.88
CA CYS A 899 13.40 -2.99 1.07
C CYS A 899 13.46 -4.36 1.77
N HIS A 900 14.39 -5.23 1.36
CA HIS A 900 14.54 -6.55 1.99
C HIS A 900 15.02 -6.47 3.46
N MET A 901 15.74 -5.41 3.85
CA MET A 901 16.08 -5.18 5.25
C MET A 901 14.81 -4.94 6.10
N LYS A 902 13.88 -4.16 5.59
CA LYS A 902 12.57 -3.97 6.24
C LYS A 902 11.74 -5.25 6.28
N ALA A 903 11.73 -6.02 5.19
CA ALA A 903 10.99 -7.27 5.08
C ALA A 903 11.50 -8.38 6.02
N LEU A 904 12.69 -8.25 6.56
CA LEU A 904 13.23 -9.14 7.60
C LEU A 904 12.61 -8.91 8.98
N HIS A 905 11.90 -7.79 9.19
CA HIS A 905 11.27 -7.39 10.47
C HIS A 905 12.22 -7.33 11.66
N GLY A 906 13.53 -7.32 11.41
CA GLY A 906 14.57 -7.13 12.40
C GLY A 906 14.93 -5.65 12.62
N PRO A 907 15.89 -5.37 13.52
CA PRO A 907 16.39 -4.02 13.73
C PRO A 907 17.11 -3.51 12.47
N ILE A 908 16.85 -2.26 12.09
CA ILE A 908 17.61 -1.55 11.05
C ILE A 908 18.89 -1.03 11.71
N ALA A 909 19.93 -1.84 11.71
CA ALA A 909 21.11 -1.62 12.54
C ALA A 909 22.23 -0.80 11.86
N GLY A 910 22.21 -0.72 10.53
CA GLY A 910 23.26 -0.04 9.76
C GLY A 910 23.56 1.39 10.22
N PRO A 911 22.55 2.30 10.31
CA PRO A 911 22.76 3.67 10.78
C PRO A 911 23.36 3.75 12.18
N ALA A 912 22.82 2.96 13.13
CA ALA A 912 23.29 2.95 14.52
C ALA A 912 24.75 2.50 14.62
N LEU A 913 25.13 1.42 13.94
CA LEU A 913 26.51 0.92 13.91
C LEU A 913 27.48 1.92 13.27
N LEU A 914 27.08 2.57 12.20
CA LEU A 914 27.89 3.60 11.52
C LEU A 914 28.10 4.83 12.40
N SER A 915 27.11 5.21 13.21
CA SER A 915 27.20 6.33 14.14
C SER A 915 28.20 6.10 15.30
N LEU A 916 28.64 4.85 15.52
CA LEU A 916 29.71 4.55 16.47
C LEU A 916 31.08 5.00 15.97
N ILE A 917 31.25 5.22 14.67
CA ILE A 917 32.54 5.61 14.07
C ILE A 917 32.82 7.08 14.40
N PRO A 918 34.00 7.39 15.00
CA PRO A 918 34.33 8.76 15.36
C PRO A 918 34.33 9.71 14.16
N GLY A 919 33.67 10.85 14.30
CA GLY A 919 33.55 11.90 13.27
C GLY A 919 32.51 11.65 12.20
N LEU A 920 31.92 10.47 12.11
CA LEU A 920 30.93 10.15 11.08
C LEU A 920 29.51 10.61 11.51
N ARG A 921 28.88 11.40 10.67
CA ARG A 921 27.47 11.79 10.79
C ARG A 921 26.64 10.98 9.80
N VAL A 922 25.62 10.29 10.26
CA VAL A 922 24.78 9.42 9.44
C VAL A 922 23.42 10.05 9.25
N GLN A 923 23.04 10.29 8.00
CA GLN A 923 21.69 10.69 7.59
C GLN A 923 20.97 9.46 7.04
N GLU A 924 19.96 8.98 7.76
CA GLU A 924 19.12 7.89 7.28
C GLU A 924 18.20 8.38 6.14
N ILE A 925 18.12 7.58 5.07
CA ILE A 925 17.30 7.83 3.89
C ILE A 925 16.32 6.67 3.72
N ASP A 926 15.11 6.87 4.26
CA ASP A 926 14.01 5.90 4.22
C ASP A 926 12.80 6.41 3.43
N LEU A 927 13.03 6.89 2.19
CA LEU A 927 12.00 7.57 1.40
C LEU A 927 11.38 6.74 0.28
N SER A 928 12.15 5.83 -0.36
CA SER A 928 11.70 5.09 -1.55
C SER A 928 12.53 3.83 -1.75
N CYS A 929 12.15 3.02 -2.74
CA CYS A 929 13.06 2.01 -3.30
C CYS A 929 14.20 2.69 -4.04
N SER A 930 15.37 2.03 -4.13
CA SER A 930 16.46 2.49 -5.02
C SER A 930 16.09 2.43 -6.50
N GLY A 931 15.08 1.62 -6.85
CA GLY A 931 14.62 1.41 -8.22
C GLY A 931 15.35 0.29 -8.97
N MET A 932 16.49 -0.19 -8.49
CA MET A 932 17.25 -1.26 -9.17
C MET A 932 16.53 -2.60 -9.13
N ALA A 933 16.05 -3.02 -7.95
CA ALA A 933 15.29 -4.25 -7.72
C ALA A 933 15.88 -5.48 -8.46
N GLY A 934 17.12 -5.81 -8.14
CA GLY A 934 17.84 -6.90 -8.79
C GLY A 934 18.08 -6.62 -10.28
N VAL A 935 17.55 -7.48 -11.15
CA VAL A 935 17.69 -7.35 -12.61
C VAL A 935 16.64 -6.46 -13.27
N TYR A 936 15.58 -6.06 -12.56
CA TYR A 936 14.51 -5.23 -13.12
C TYR A 936 15.05 -3.92 -13.72
N GLY A 937 15.83 -3.19 -12.95
CA GLY A 937 16.42 -1.92 -13.37
C GLY A 937 17.57 -2.09 -14.37
N MET A 938 18.07 -3.30 -14.61
CA MET A 938 19.08 -3.58 -15.63
C MET A 938 18.48 -3.64 -17.04
N ARG A 939 17.17 -3.90 -17.17
CA ARG A 939 16.50 -4.02 -18.47
C ARG A 939 16.28 -2.67 -19.11
N ALA A 940 16.47 -2.60 -20.43
CA ALA A 940 16.24 -1.38 -21.22
C ALA A 940 14.80 -0.87 -21.11
N ALA A 941 13.81 -1.79 -21.13
CA ALA A 941 12.40 -1.46 -21.00
C ALA A 941 12.03 -0.84 -19.64
N ASN A 942 12.84 -1.08 -18.59
CA ASN A 942 12.55 -0.63 -17.22
C ASN A 942 13.50 0.48 -16.75
N TYR A 943 14.45 0.91 -17.57
CA TYR A 943 15.51 1.83 -17.16
C TYR A 943 14.96 3.16 -16.61
N GLU A 944 14.07 3.81 -17.37
CA GLU A 944 13.44 5.07 -16.97
C GLU A 944 12.58 4.91 -15.70
N ASN A 945 11.79 3.85 -15.62
CA ASN A 945 10.98 3.53 -14.43
C ASN A 945 11.85 3.27 -13.19
N SER A 946 12.99 2.62 -13.39
CA SER A 946 13.99 2.38 -12.34
C SER A 946 14.58 3.69 -11.80
N LEU A 947 14.96 4.61 -12.70
CA LEU A 947 15.44 5.93 -12.32
C LEU A 947 14.36 6.76 -11.60
N ALA A 948 13.13 6.74 -12.11
CA ALA A 948 11.99 7.43 -11.51
C ALA A 948 11.71 6.93 -10.09
N ALA A 949 11.73 5.61 -9.87
CA ALA A 949 11.56 5.00 -8.54
C ALA A 949 12.67 5.39 -7.56
N GLY A 950 13.93 5.50 -8.05
CA GLY A 950 15.09 5.86 -7.23
C GLY A 950 15.26 7.36 -6.98
N LYS A 951 14.55 8.20 -7.73
CA LYS A 951 14.74 9.67 -7.71
C LYS A 951 14.63 10.31 -6.32
N PRO A 952 13.67 9.97 -5.44
CA PRO A 952 13.61 10.55 -4.10
C PRO A 952 14.88 10.26 -3.28
N MET A 953 15.39 9.03 -3.29
CA MET A 953 16.62 8.63 -2.62
C MET A 953 17.85 9.34 -3.21
N ILE A 954 17.94 9.41 -4.55
CA ILE A 954 19.04 10.11 -5.26
C ILE A 954 19.07 11.59 -4.88
N ASN A 955 17.92 12.26 -4.81
CA ASN A 955 17.82 13.67 -4.42
C ASN A 955 18.34 13.92 -3.00
N GLU A 956 18.00 13.05 -2.04
CA GLU A 956 18.51 13.16 -0.66
C GLU A 956 20.03 12.96 -0.59
N LEU A 957 20.55 11.98 -1.29
CA LEU A 957 22.00 11.76 -1.37
C LEU A 957 22.74 12.93 -2.01
N ASN A 958 22.09 13.66 -2.94
CA ASN A 958 22.69 14.82 -3.60
C ASN A 958 22.60 16.10 -2.78
N ARG A 959 22.00 16.10 -1.58
CA ARG A 959 21.99 17.27 -0.70
C ARG A 959 23.43 17.77 -0.41
N PRO A 960 23.61 19.09 -0.33
CA PRO A 960 24.90 19.66 0.08
C PRO A 960 25.35 19.10 1.43
N GLY A 961 26.62 18.75 1.53
CA GLY A 961 27.23 18.20 2.74
C GLY A 961 27.23 16.68 2.85
N VAL A 962 26.38 15.95 2.13
CA VAL A 962 26.47 14.47 2.05
C VAL A 962 27.60 14.11 1.11
N LEU A 963 28.64 13.46 1.62
CA LEU A 963 29.87 13.15 0.86
C LEU A 963 29.83 11.71 0.28
N PHE A 964 29.31 10.75 1.03
CA PHE A 964 29.31 9.34 0.70
C PHE A 964 27.93 8.72 0.87
N GLY A 965 27.71 7.56 0.23
CA GLY A 965 26.54 6.73 0.43
C GLY A 965 26.85 5.45 1.21
N SER A 966 25.84 4.87 1.86
CA SER A 966 25.90 3.55 2.47
C SER A 966 24.60 2.80 2.28
N THR A 967 24.69 1.48 2.14
CA THR A 967 23.56 0.55 2.13
C THR A 967 24.05 -0.88 2.24
N GLU A 968 23.26 -1.77 2.82
CA GLU A 968 23.56 -3.21 2.92
C GLU A 968 23.33 -3.97 1.60
N CYS A 969 22.59 -3.37 0.65
CA CYS A 969 22.20 -4.04 -0.59
C CYS A 969 23.06 -3.62 -1.78
N SER A 970 23.70 -4.58 -2.44
CA SER A 970 24.55 -4.32 -3.61
C SER A 970 23.76 -3.75 -4.81
N ALA A 971 22.55 -4.18 -5.06
CA ALA A 971 21.68 -3.62 -6.11
C ALA A 971 21.34 -2.14 -5.83
N CYS A 972 21.02 -1.81 -4.57
CA CYS A 972 20.78 -0.41 -4.17
C CYS A 972 22.05 0.44 -4.34
N ARG A 973 23.20 -0.10 -3.98
CA ARG A 973 24.51 0.54 -4.12
C ARG A 973 24.79 0.97 -5.57
N LEU A 974 24.52 0.08 -6.53
CA LEU A 974 24.71 0.40 -7.97
C LEU A 974 23.89 1.62 -8.39
N GLN A 975 22.61 1.67 -8.01
CA GLN A 975 21.74 2.80 -8.33
C GLN A 975 22.17 4.09 -7.63
N MET A 976 22.60 4.01 -6.36
CA MET A 976 23.10 5.17 -5.61
C MET A 976 24.35 5.74 -6.27
N GLN A 977 25.31 4.91 -6.65
CA GLN A 977 26.55 5.33 -7.31
C GLN A 977 26.28 5.90 -8.71
N GLU A 978 25.40 5.27 -9.49
CA GLU A 978 25.04 5.75 -10.83
C GLU A 978 24.30 7.08 -10.79
N GLY A 979 23.29 7.21 -9.90
CA GLY A 979 22.45 8.40 -9.82
C GLY A 979 23.13 9.62 -9.19
N THR A 980 24.21 9.44 -8.42
CA THR A 980 24.83 10.54 -7.67
C THR A 980 26.30 10.77 -8.01
N GLY A 981 26.97 9.79 -8.62
CA GLY A 981 28.43 9.82 -8.75
C GLY A 981 29.21 9.67 -7.43
N LYS A 982 28.51 9.51 -6.29
CA LYS A 982 29.13 9.40 -4.97
C LYS A 982 29.51 7.97 -4.65
N ARG A 983 30.66 7.78 -4.01
CA ARG A 983 31.10 6.48 -3.54
C ARG A 983 30.10 5.95 -2.49
N THR A 984 29.57 4.77 -2.71
CA THR A 984 28.64 4.09 -1.79
C THR A 984 29.26 2.76 -1.39
N LEU A 985 29.37 2.47 -0.09
CA LEU A 985 29.94 1.25 0.44
C LEU A 985 28.95 0.56 1.39
N HIS A 986 29.20 -0.73 1.64
CA HIS A 986 28.47 -1.49 2.65
C HIS A 986 28.89 -1.04 4.07
N PRO A 987 28.01 -1.01 5.09
CA PRO A 987 28.33 -0.62 6.47
C PRO A 987 29.57 -1.32 7.04
N VAL A 988 29.72 -2.63 6.82
CA VAL A 988 30.90 -3.38 7.31
C VAL A 988 32.22 -2.88 6.71
N GLN A 989 32.23 -2.29 5.52
CA GLN A 989 33.46 -1.73 4.94
C GLN A 989 33.88 -0.46 5.69
N TYR A 990 32.95 0.41 6.06
CA TYR A 990 33.23 1.59 6.89
C TYR A 990 33.72 1.19 8.28
N LEU A 991 33.10 0.20 8.92
CA LEU A 991 33.50 -0.32 10.22
C LEU A 991 34.93 -0.93 10.16
N ALA A 992 35.22 -1.77 9.15
CA ALA A 992 36.56 -2.36 8.99
C ALA A 992 37.63 -1.29 8.78
N TYR A 993 37.33 -0.21 8.06
CA TYR A 993 38.21 0.94 7.95
C TYR A 993 38.43 1.65 9.29
N ALA A 994 37.37 1.92 10.04
CA ALA A 994 37.42 2.59 11.34
C ALA A 994 38.22 1.80 12.37
N TYR A 995 38.13 0.47 12.38
CA TYR A 995 38.98 -0.41 13.20
C TYR A 995 40.44 -0.43 12.73
N GLY A 996 40.79 0.12 11.55
CA GLY A 996 42.10 0.05 10.96
C GLY A 996 42.46 -1.31 10.33
N LEU A 997 41.46 -2.21 10.20
CA LEU A 997 41.67 -3.59 9.70
C LEU A 997 41.82 -3.62 8.17
N MET A 998 41.27 -2.64 7.46
CA MET A 998 41.29 -2.55 6.00
C MET A 998 41.61 -1.11 5.54
N PRO A 999 42.87 -0.68 5.60
CA PRO A 999 43.29 0.68 5.22
C PRO A 999 43.01 1.01 3.73
N GLU A 1000 42.97 0.00 2.86
CA GLU A 1000 42.66 0.12 1.44
C GLU A 1000 41.26 0.69 1.16
N ILE A 1001 40.33 0.58 2.08
CA ILE A 1001 38.98 1.19 1.98
C ILE A 1001 39.12 2.72 1.97
N GLY A 1002 40.03 3.30 2.77
CA GLY A 1002 40.30 4.73 2.77
C GLY A 1002 40.79 5.24 1.41
N ALA A 1003 41.71 4.50 0.78
CA ALA A 1003 42.16 4.82 -0.58
C ALA A 1003 41.00 4.73 -1.59
N ARG A 1004 40.12 3.74 -1.44
CA ARG A 1004 38.93 3.58 -2.29
C ARG A 1004 37.92 4.73 -2.16
N LEU A 1005 37.75 5.29 -0.96
CA LEU A 1005 36.88 6.45 -0.73
C LEU A 1005 37.36 7.70 -1.46
N GLN A 1006 38.67 7.84 -1.68
CA GLN A 1006 39.31 8.99 -2.34
C GLN A 1006 39.43 8.81 -3.86
N GLN A 1007 39.32 7.60 -4.40
CA GLN A 1007 39.49 7.33 -5.82
C GLN A 1007 38.18 7.52 -6.62
N PRO A 1008 38.24 7.82 -7.94
CA PRO A 1008 37.08 7.78 -8.82
C PRO A 1008 36.37 6.43 -8.80
N LEU A 1009 35.08 6.41 -9.16
CA LEU A 1009 34.31 5.17 -9.27
C LEU A 1009 34.89 4.24 -10.35
N ARG A 1010 35.67 3.22 -9.97
CA ARG A 1010 36.24 2.19 -10.83
C ARG A 1010 35.55 0.82 -10.67
N ASP A 1011 34.61 0.71 -9.73
CA ASP A 1011 33.86 -0.53 -9.45
C ASP A 1011 32.76 -0.76 -10.46
N LEU A 1012 32.42 0.27 -11.24
CA LEU A 1012 31.48 0.19 -12.35
C LEU A 1012 32.25 0.29 -13.65
N VAL A 1013 31.89 -0.53 -14.62
CA VAL A 1013 32.42 -0.41 -15.98
C VAL A 1013 31.81 0.85 -16.57
N SER A 1014 32.60 1.91 -16.72
CA SER A 1014 32.20 3.14 -17.40
C SER A 1014 32.38 2.98 -18.90
N GLU A 1015 31.64 3.77 -19.67
CA GLU A 1015 31.79 3.91 -21.11
C GLU A 1015 33.22 4.33 -21.50
#